data_c49f32bdddcfd182231df2ccc50430fa
#
_entry.id   c49f32bdddcfd182231df2ccc50430fa
#
_cell.length_a   1.000
_cell.length_b   1.000
_cell.length_c   1.000
_cell.angle_alpha   90.00
_cell.angle_beta   90.00
_cell.angle_gamma   90.00
#
_symmetry.space_group_name_H-M   'P 1'
#
loop_
_entity.id
_entity.type
_entity.pdbx_description
1 polymer ?
#
loop_
_entity_poly.entity_id
_entity_poly.type
_entity_poly.pdbx_seq_one_letter_code
_entity_poly.pdbx_strand_id
1 'polypeptide(L)'
;MYRGALILFAVLWSASLLAQGIQQTKGTFQDKFRQLDEVLPTANVYRNAAGAPGHQYWQQEVDYNIDATLDENNQRLSATELITYRNNSPDTLTYLWFQLDQNRFRSDSMAEMSDTFDGSSPDADSNDPARISLGQLRALQYMSDSDLGHRINAVSDNRENNLAHTVVGTLMRVDLAEPLETGDEVELRIDFEYNIVNGDVLSPRGGYEHFPDDEREGGNHIFALSQWFPRLVAYTDYEGWTNKEFLGSGEFTLEFGDYEVSMTVPADHIVAATGELQNASEVLTRQQRDRLEEAESASRPVYIVTPEEALANEREGSAQTATWRFAAENVRDFAWASSRKFIWDAKGHRQPGADQELVMAMSFYPKEGGGLWSDYSTEVVIHTLEVYSRFSFDYPYPTAQSVNVGFVGGMEYPMITFNGPRTELQDDGSRTYSLAEKRFLIGVVIHEIGHFYFPMIVNSDERQWTWMDEGLNSYLDSVAGREWDAEIPWGVEPRYITDYMESQNQVPVMTQSDSVLRLGPNAYAKPATAINILRETIMGRELFDFAFKEYSRLWAFKRPTPADFFRTMEEASGIDLDWFWRGWFYTTDHVDISLDRVYQMRMDTQNPDIDFSRQREFEKSLPPSVYVERNRQEGLLTWVERNRDVRDFYDDNDQFTVTNVERNSYNSFLEGLEDWERQVLDRAISDDLSYYLLEFSNVGGLVMPIILQFDYADGSSEEMRIPAEIWRRSPHAVKKLVVTEKEITSITIDPLQETADVDIENNYYPRRIIPSRIESYKSQGSDGLISRDIMQDIKAELDSDDEDDEETDQ
;
A
#
# COMPACT_ATOMS: atom_id res chain seq x y z
N MET A 1 41.18 -38.67 -29.04
CA MET A 1 39.88 -38.16 -28.54
C MET A 1 40.03 -37.21 -27.36
N TYR A 2 41.02 -37.33 -26.48
CA TYR A 2 41.17 -36.41 -25.30
C TYR A 2 41.62 -34.98 -25.60
N ARG A 3 42.25 -34.71 -26.72
CA ARG A 3 42.67 -33.33 -27.08
C ARG A 3 41.55 -32.47 -27.68
N GLY A 4 40.60 -33.12 -28.30
CA GLY A 4 39.41 -32.40 -28.82
C GLY A 4 38.40 -31.95 -27.75
N ALA A 5 38.26 -32.77 -26.68
CA ALA A 5 37.36 -32.45 -25.57
C ALA A 5 37.89 -31.30 -24.71
N LEU A 6 39.22 -31.20 -24.53
CA LEU A 6 39.83 -30.08 -23.78
C LEU A 6 39.74 -28.75 -24.50
N ILE A 7 39.81 -28.75 -25.82
CA ILE A 7 39.65 -27.52 -26.65
C ILE A 7 38.18 -27.09 -26.65
N LEU A 8 37.23 -28.03 -26.71
CA LEU A 8 35.81 -27.71 -26.65
C LEU A 8 35.38 -27.15 -25.28
N PHE A 9 35.95 -27.69 -24.21
CA PHE A 9 35.71 -27.18 -22.84
C PHE A 9 36.32 -25.79 -22.60
N ALA A 10 37.52 -25.52 -23.14
CA ALA A 10 38.17 -24.21 -23.07
C ALA A 10 37.41 -23.16 -23.91
N VAL A 11 36.84 -23.55 -25.06
CA VAL A 11 36.04 -22.66 -25.92
C VAL A 11 34.66 -22.39 -25.28
N LEU A 12 34.04 -23.37 -24.61
CA LEU A 12 32.81 -23.16 -23.87
C LEU A 12 33.01 -22.29 -22.61
N TRP A 13 34.14 -22.44 -21.93
CA TRP A 13 34.47 -21.61 -20.77
C TRP A 13 34.82 -20.16 -21.17
N SER A 14 35.57 -20.01 -22.27
CA SER A 14 35.83 -18.66 -22.81
C SER A 14 34.59 -18.01 -23.41
N ALA A 15 33.66 -18.79 -23.99
CA ALA A 15 32.37 -18.25 -24.43
C ALA A 15 31.46 -17.84 -23.25
N SER A 16 31.51 -18.57 -22.12
CA SER A 16 30.80 -18.17 -20.89
C SER A 16 31.39 -16.91 -20.25
N LEU A 17 32.73 -16.76 -20.27
CA LEU A 17 33.42 -15.55 -19.81
C LEU A 17 33.20 -14.36 -20.75
N LEU A 18 33.10 -14.61 -22.07
CA LEU A 18 32.72 -13.58 -23.03
C LEU A 18 31.23 -13.21 -22.95
N ALA A 19 30.37 -14.16 -22.64
CA ALA A 19 28.95 -13.88 -22.36
C ALA A 19 28.76 -13.03 -21.08
N GLN A 20 29.57 -13.25 -20.06
CA GLN A 20 29.59 -12.36 -18.88
C GLN A 20 30.24 -10.97 -19.19
N GLY A 21 31.15 -10.88 -20.15
CA GLY A 21 31.76 -9.63 -20.58
C GLY A 21 30.94 -8.78 -21.58
N ILE A 22 29.91 -9.36 -22.21
CA ILE A 22 28.99 -8.65 -23.13
C ILE A 22 27.85 -8.00 -22.31
N GLN A 23 27.90 -8.10 -21.04
CA GLN A 23 26.80 -7.90 -20.13
C GLN A 23 26.40 -6.47 -19.91
N GLN A 24 27.05 -5.52 -20.38
CA GLN A 24 26.62 -4.17 -20.18
C GLN A 24 26.74 -3.41 -21.47
N THR A 25 25.77 -3.61 -22.35
CA THR A 25 25.33 -2.43 -23.04
C THR A 25 25.13 -1.39 -21.94
N LYS A 26 25.87 -0.31 -21.98
CA LYS A 26 25.57 0.90 -21.20
C LYS A 26 24.18 1.39 -21.63
N GLY A 27 23.22 0.52 -21.48
CA GLY A 27 21.81 0.75 -21.81
C GLY A 27 21.17 1.36 -20.60
N THR A 28 20.43 2.29 -20.86
CA THR A 28 19.53 3.10 -20.07
C THR A 28 18.69 2.35 -19.01
N PHE A 29 18.55 1.03 -19.09
CA PHE A 29 17.83 0.23 -18.07
C PHE A 29 18.55 0.15 -16.72
N GLN A 30 19.82 0.39 -16.65
CA GLN A 30 20.60 0.41 -15.41
C GLN A 30 20.80 1.81 -14.83
N ASP A 31 20.40 2.84 -15.55
CA ASP A 31 20.41 4.20 -15.05
C ASP A 31 19.22 4.42 -14.11
N LYS A 32 19.51 4.32 -12.81
CA LYS A 32 18.51 4.47 -11.74
C LYS A 32 17.97 5.90 -11.63
N PHE A 33 18.67 6.88 -12.19
CA PHE A 33 18.32 8.31 -12.15
C PHE A 33 17.82 8.84 -13.49
N ARG A 34 17.50 7.95 -14.44
CA ARG A 34 16.91 8.35 -15.71
C ARG A 34 15.53 8.95 -15.45
N GLN A 35 15.26 10.08 -16.10
CA GLN A 35 13.98 10.76 -16.01
C GLN A 35 12.82 9.81 -16.32
N LEU A 36 11.82 9.78 -15.45
CA LEU A 36 10.69 8.88 -15.57
C LEU A 36 9.75 9.31 -16.70
N ASP A 37 9.74 10.59 -17.07
CA ASP A 37 8.96 11.15 -18.19
C ASP A 37 9.15 10.43 -19.54
N GLU A 38 10.23 9.68 -19.71
CA GLU A 38 10.40 8.83 -20.89
C GLU A 38 9.49 7.60 -20.92
N VAL A 39 8.93 7.22 -19.76
CA VAL A 39 8.04 6.07 -19.57
C VAL A 39 6.61 6.52 -19.30
N LEU A 40 6.44 7.65 -18.62
CA LEU A 40 5.12 8.21 -18.32
C LEU A 40 4.42 8.71 -19.58
N PRO A 41 3.09 8.71 -19.63
CA PRO A 41 2.32 9.33 -20.68
C PRO A 41 2.74 10.79 -20.89
N THR A 42 2.89 11.21 -22.14
CA THR A 42 3.24 12.60 -22.46
C THR A 42 2.14 13.56 -21.99
N ALA A 43 2.54 14.62 -21.30
CA ALA A 43 1.63 15.69 -20.92
C ALA A 43 0.90 16.29 -22.12
N ASN A 44 -0.38 16.63 -21.94
CA ASN A 44 -1.25 17.12 -23.00
C ASN A 44 -2.24 18.16 -22.48
N VAL A 45 -3.27 18.50 -23.27
CA VAL A 45 -4.28 19.51 -22.90
C VAL A 45 -5.25 19.04 -21.81
N TYR A 46 -5.34 17.74 -21.56
CA TYR A 46 -6.18 17.14 -20.52
C TYR A 46 -5.42 16.93 -19.21
N ARG A 47 -4.11 16.63 -19.30
CA ARG A 47 -3.21 16.36 -18.15
C ARG A 47 -1.89 17.08 -18.38
N ASN A 48 -1.57 18.06 -17.57
CA ASN A 48 -0.40 18.89 -17.77
C ASN A 48 0.89 18.28 -17.21
N ALA A 49 2.03 18.90 -17.49
CA ALA A 49 3.33 18.39 -17.05
C ALA A 49 3.58 18.51 -15.54
N ALA A 50 2.82 19.33 -14.85
CA ALA A 50 2.87 19.50 -13.40
C ALA A 50 1.98 18.47 -12.65
N GLY A 51 1.41 17.49 -13.35
CA GLY A 51 0.52 16.48 -12.75
C GLY A 51 -0.89 16.96 -12.46
N ALA A 52 -1.24 18.21 -12.81
CA ALA A 52 -2.57 18.74 -12.59
C ALA A 52 -3.49 18.53 -13.80
N PRO A 53 -4.83 18.56 -13.60
CA PRO A 53 -5.78 18.58 -14.70
C PRO A 53 -5.48 19.73 -15.66
N GLY A 54 -5.45 19.42 -16.96
CA GLY A 54 -5.21 20.40 -18.02
C GLY A 54 -6.44 21.27 -18.26
N HIS A 55 -6.25 22.33 -19.07
CA HIS A 55 -7.32 23.31 -19.35
C HIS A 55 -8.48 22.77 -20.21
N GLN A 56 -8.36 21.58 -20.75
CA GLN A 56 -9.41 20.87 -21.49
C GLN A 56 -9.74 19.52 -20.84
N TYR A 57 -9.39 19.35 -19.56
CA TYR A 57 -9.77 18.15 -18.82
C TYR A 57 -11.29 17.99 -18.85
N TRP A 58 -11.73 16.78 -19.09
CA TRP A 58 -13.14 16.39 -19.11
C TRP A 58 -13.30 15.03 -18.39
N GLN A 59 -14.46 14.77 -17.92
CA GLN A 59 -14.93 13.43 -17.56
C GLN A 59 -16.43 13.37 -17.79
N GLN A 60 -16.94 12.17 -17.96
CA GLN A 60 -18.36 11.92 -18.17
C GLN A 60 -19.14 12.14 -16.88
N GLU A 61 -20.45 12.28 -17.01
CA GLU A 61 -21.38 12.46 -15.92
C GLU A 61 -22.55 11.51 -16.12
N VAL A 62 -23.01 10.86 -15.04
CA VAL A 62 -24.09 9.88 -15.12
C VAL A 62 -24.98 9.97 -13.89
N ASP A 63 -26.26 10.32 -14.09
CA ASP A 63 -27.25 10.37 -13.02
C ASP A 63 -28.15 9.13 -13.06
N TYR A 64 -28.54 8.68 -11.87
CA TYR A 64 -29.37 7.50 -11.69
C TYR A 64 -30.62 7.80 -10.86
N ASN A 65 -31.77 7.35 -11.34
CA ASN A 65 -32.99 7.25 -10.55
C ASN A 65 -33.44 5.78 -10.51
N ILE A 66 -33.36 5.15 -9.33
CA ILE A 66 -33.56 3.71 -9.18
C ILE A 66 -34.69 3.38 -8.22
N ASP A 67 -35.65 2.58 -8.70
CA ASP A 67 -36.69 1.97 -7.88
C ASP A 67 -36.41 0.49 -7.67
N ALA A 68 -36.03 0.08 -6.45
CA ALA A 68 -35.66 -1.28 -6.08
C ALA A 68 -36.66 -1.90 -5.09
N THR A 69 -36.88 -3.20 -5.22
CA THR A 69 -37.70 -4.00 -4.31
C THR A 69 -36.95 -5.24 -3.85
N LEU A 70 -36.83 -5.40 -2.55
CA LEU A 70 -36.25 -6.55 -1.89
C LEU A 70 -37.31 -7.57 -1.52
N ASP A 71 -37.22 -8.76 -2.10
CA ASP A 71 -37.98 -9.95 -1.65
C ASP A 71 -37.15 -10.74 -0.66
N GLU A 72 -37.35 -10.47 0.63
CA GLU A 72 -36.62 -11.15 1.70
C GLU A 72 -36.82 -12.66 1.69
N ASN A 73 -38.01 -13.15 1.33
CA ASN A 73 -38.34 -14.56 1.41
C ASN A 73 -37.64 -15.40 0.34
N ASN A 74 -37.36 -14.79 -0.81
CA ASN A 74 -36.71 -15.44 -1.94
C ASN A 74 -35.28 -14.94 -2.14
N GLN A 75 -34.76 -14.09 -1.26
CA GLN A 75 -33.44 -13.44 -1.36
C GLN A 75 -33.19 -12.89 -2.75
N ARG A 76 -34.15 -12.08 -3.24
CA ARG A 76 -34.13 -11.56 -4.60
C ARG A 76 -34.30 -10.05 -4.62
N LEU A 77 -33.57 -9.40 -5.50
CA LEU A 77 -33.74 -7.99 -5.83
C LEU A 77 -34.32 -7.85 -7.24
N SER A 78 -35.32 -6.96 -7.38
CA SER A 78 -35.81 -6.51 -8.67
C SER A 78 -35.82 -4.98 -8.70
N ALA A 79 -35.40 -4.38 -9.80
CA ALA A 79 -35.29 -2.94 -9.90
C ALA A 79 -35.47 -2.44 -11.34
N THR A 80 -35.85 -1.16 -11.40
CA THR A 80 -35.81 -0.35 -12.60
C THR A 80 -34.92 0.83 -12.37
N GLU A 81 -33.98 1.10 -13.27
CA GLU A 81 -33.18 2.31 -13.27
C GLU A 81 -33.43 3.18 -14.50
N LEU A 82 -33.52 4.48 -14.25
CA LEU A 82 -33.44 5.52 -15.27
C LEU A 82 -32.06 6.17 -15.16
N ILE A 83 -31.33 6.19 -16.27
CA ILE A 83 -29.98 6.65 -16.36
C ILE A 83 -29.91 7.84 -17.30
N THR A 84 -29.38 8.96 -16.85
CA THR A 84 -29.05 10.10 -17.70
C THR A 84 -27.54 10.17 -17.86
N TYR A 85 -27.04 9.95 -19.06
CA TYR A 85 -25.62 10.00 -19.36
C TYR A 85 -25.31 11.19 -20.27
N ARG A 86 -24.33 12.00 -19.84
CA ARG A 86 -23.83 13.15 -20.58
C ARG A 86 -22.45 12.86 -21.17
N ASN A 87 -22.31 13.07 -22.48
CA ASN A 87 -21.05 12.93 -23.17
C ASN A 87 -20.26 14.25 -23.15
N ASN A 88 -19.32 14.37 -22.21
CA ASN A 88 -18.42 15.52 -22.11
C ASN A 88 -17.12 15.32 -22.89
N SER A 89 -16.92 14.14 -23.50
CA SER A 89 -15.71 13.85 -24.30
C SER A 89 -15.76 14.55 -25.68
N PRO A 90 -14.62 14.72 -26.35
CA PRO A 90 -14.58 15.20 -27.71
C PRO A 90 -15.06 14.16 -28.73
N ASP A 91 -15.36 12.94 -28.33
CA ASP A 91 -15.69 11.82 -29.22
C ASP A 91 -17.20 11.64 -29.34
N THR A 92 -17.66 11.23 -30.55
CA THR A 92 -19.05 10.81 -30.76
C THR A 92 -19.22 9.37 -30.33
N LEU A 93 -20.13 9.12 -29.40
CA LEU A 93 -20.40 7.79 -28.86
C LEU A 93 -21.61 7.16 -29.56
N THR A 94 -21.49 5.90 -29.99
CA THR A 94 -22.59 5.17 -30.67
C THR A 94 -23.08 3.98 -29.84
N TYR A 95 -22.44 3.70 -28.72
CA TYR A 95 -22.80 2.68 -27.75
C TYR A 95 -22.27 3.05 -26.38
N LEU A 96 -22.86 2.44 -25.34
CA LEU A 96 -22.41 2.54 -23.96
C LEU A 96 -22.09 1.14 -23.43
N TRP A 97 -21.18 1.09 -22.44
CA TRP A 97 -20.85 -0.12 -21.72
C TRP A 97 -21.34 -0.05 -20.28
N PHE A 98 -21.90 -1.15 -19.78
CA PHE A 98 -22.34 -1.34 -18.42
C PHE A 98 -21.61 -2.51 -17.77
N GLN A 99 -21.35 -2.42 -16.47
CA GLN A 99 -20.89 -3.51 -15.63
C GLN A 99 -22.09 -4.25 -15.05
N LEU A 100 -22.05 -5.57 -15.12
CA LEU A 100 -23.04 -6.50 -14.55
C LEU A 100 -22.31 -7.41 -13.56
N ASP A 101 -21.81 -6.84 -12.46
CA ASP A 101 -20.84 -7.50 -11.59
C ASP A 101 -21.38 -8.75 -10.92
N GLN A 102 -22.68 -8.87 -10.66
CA GLN A 102 -23.30 -10.08 -10.13
C GLN A 102 -23.10 -11.30 -11.05
N ASN A 103 -22.79 -11.09 -12.34
CA ASN A 103 -22.49 -12.18 -13.27
C ASN A 103 -21.20 -12.95 -12.92
N ARG A 104 -20.31 -12.34 -12.09
CA ARG A 104 -19.13 -13.02 -11.56
C ARG A 104 -19.47 -14.32 -10.83
N PHE A 105 -20.61 -14.35 -10.14
CA PHE A 105 -21.05 -15.51 -9.33
C PHE A 105 -21.71 -16.63 -10.13
N ARG A 106 -21.81 -16.49 -11.44
CA ARG A 106 -22.29 -17.57 -12.31
C ARG A 106 -21.25 -18.65 -12.41
N SER A 107 -21.68 -19.90 -12.39
CA SER A 107 -20.78 -21.06 -12.53
C SER A 107 -20.03 -21.15 -13.87
N ASP A 108 -20.45 -20.39 -14.89
CA ASP A 108 -19.80 -20.25 -16.21
C ASP A 108 -19.09 -18.89 -16.37
N SER A 109 -18.87 -18.14 -15.29
CA SER A 109 -18.22 -16.84 -15.35
C SER A 109 -16.72 -16.97 -15.70
N MET A 110 -16.15 -15.88 -16.26
CA MET A 110 -14.73 -15.84 -16.54
C MET A 110 -13.90 -15.90 -15.24
N ALA A 111 -14.39 -15.27 -14.18
CA ALA A 111 -13.76 -15.33 -12.87
C ALA A 111 -13.61 -16.77 -12.39
N GLU A 112 -14.70 -17.54 -12.35
CA GLU A 112 -14.69 -18.94 -11.94
C GLU A 112 -13.82 -19.80 -12.86
N MET A 113 -13.93 -19.61 -14.17
CA MET A 113 -13.19 -20.41 -15.15
C MET A 113 -11.70 -20.09 -15.22
N SER A 114 -11.26 -18.92 -14.78
CA SER A 114 -9.85 -18.49 -14.76
C SER A 114 -9.23 -18.57 -13.37
N ASP A 115 -10.01 -18.87 -12.35
CA ASP A 115 -9.48 -19.05 -10.99
C ASP A 115 -8.47 -20.20 -10.98
N THR A 116 -7.29 -19.91 -10.47
CA THR A 116 -6.22 -20.91 -10.34
C THR A 116 -6.22 -21.36 -8.89
N PHE A 117 -6.54 -22.63 -8.70
CA PHE A 117 -6.28 -23.29 -7.43
C PHE A 117 -4.76 -23.19 -7.17
N ASP A 118 -4.34 -22.15 -6.48
CA ASP A 118 -3.00 -22.10 -5.95
C ASP A 118 -2.99 -23.06 -4.75
N GLY A 119 -2.56 -24.26 -4.95
CA GLY A 119 -2.44 -25.25 -3.88
C GLY A 119 -1.50 -24.78 -2.77
N SER A 120 -1.76 -23.62 -2.22
CA SER A 120 -1.18 -23.12 -0.98
C SER A 120 -1.78 -23.89 0.21
N SER A 121 -1.56 -25.20 0.17
CA SER A 121 -1.48 -25.99 1.38
C SER A 121 -0.30 -25.43 2.17
N PRO A 122 -0.46 -25.04 3.44
CA PRO A 122 0.63 -24.59 4.30
C PRO A 122 1.80 -25.57 4.37
N ASP A 123 1.61 -26.80 3.94
CA ASP A 123 2.56 -27.92 3.95
C ASP A 123 3.01 -28.30 2.53
N ALA A 124 3.61 -27.37 1.77
CA ALA A 124 4.27 -27.71 0.49
C ALA A 124 5.37 -28.79 0.63
N ASP A 125 5.79 -29.13 1.82
CA ASP A 125 6.72 -30.21 2.16
C ASP A 125 6.03 -31.56 2.50
N SER A 126 4.69 -31.61 2.56
CA SER A 126 4.00 -32.86 2.80
C SER A 126 3.80 -33.61 1.46
N ASN A 127 4.11 -34.91 1.43
CA ASN A 127 3.79 -35.82 0.32
C ASN A 127 2.25 -36.07 0.20
N ASP A 128 1.43 -35.19 0.77
CA ASP A 128 -0.02 -35.28 0.71
C ASP A 128 -0.54 -34.59 -0.56
N PRO A 129 -1.46 -35.19 -1.29
CA PRO A 129 -2.09 -34.54 -2.44
C PRO A 129 -2.86 -33.29 -1.98
N ALA A 130 -2.88 -32.25 -2.82
CA ALA A 130 -3.64 -31.03 -2.59
C ALA A 130 -5.06 -31.37 -2.09
N ARG A 131 -5.49 -30.74 -1.01
CA ARG A 131 -6.80 -30.96 -0.40
C ARG A 131 -7.72 -29.81 -0.79
N ILE A 132 -8.94 -30.12 -1.10
CA ILE A 132 -10.02 -29.13 -1.25
C ILE A 132 -10.80 -29.09 0.08
N SER A 133 -11.06 -27.92 0.61
CA SER A 133 -11.84 -27.74 1.82
C SER A 133 -13.33 -28.02 1.57
N LEU A 134 -14.06 -28.32 2.63
CA LEU A 134 -15.52 -28.47 2.56
C LEU A 134 -16.19 -27.14 2.16
N GLY A 135 -15.65 -26.01 2.63
CA GLY A 135 -16.12 -24.67 2.26
C GLY A 135 -16.03 -24.43 0.75
N GLN A 136 -14.87 -24.73 0.13
CA GLN A 136 -14.70 -24.64 -1.32
C GLN A 136 -15.68 -25.54 -2.08
N LEU A 137 -15.90 -26.78 -1.61
CA LEU A 137 -16.88 -27.67 -2.25
C LEU A 137 -18.32 -27.14 -2.09
N ARG A 138 -18.68 -26.56 -0.93
CA ARG A 138 -19.98 -25.91 -0.73
C ARG A 138 -20.17 -24.72 -1.67
N ALA A 139 -19.15 -23.88 -1.83
CA ALA A 139 -19.17 -22.71 -2.73
C ALA A 139 -19.42 -23.15 -4.20
N LEU A 140 -18.63 -24.11 -4.69
CA LEU A 140 -18.79 -24.66 -6.03
C LEU A 140 -20.18 -25.28 -6.26
N GLN A 141 -20.67 -26.05 -5.29
CA GLN A 141 -22.01 -26.65 -5.35
C GLN A 141 -23.11 -25.58 -5.36
N TYR A 142 -22.98 -24.57 -4.50
CA TYR A 142 -23.94 -23.46 -4.40
C TYR A 142 -24.01 -22.69 -5.72
N MET A 143 -22.89 -22.31 -6.32
CA MET A 143 -22.87 -21.63 -7.62
C MET A 143 -23.44 -22.49 -8.75
N SER A 144 -23.19 -23.79 -8.73
CA SER A 144 -23.72 -24.74 -9.72
C SER A 144 -25.25 -24.89 -9.62
N ASP A 145 -25.79 -24.92 -8.40
CA ASP A 145 -27.22 -25.20 -8.16
C ASP A 145 -28.07 -23.93 -8.14
N SER A 146 -27.48 -22.74 -8.10
CA SER A 146 -28.15 -21.45 -7.97
C SER A 146 -28.21 -20.71 -9.31
N ASP A 147 -29.31 -20.00 -9.54
CA ASP A 147 -29.47 -19.09 -10.71
C ASP A 147 -28.98 -17.69 -10.35
N LEU A 148 -27.63 -17.52 -10.34
CA LEU A 148 -26.96 -16.29 -9.96
C LEU A 148 -26.68 -15.40 -11.18
N GLY A 149 -26.38 -14.13 -10.90
CA GLY A 149 -26.08 -13.11 -11.90
C GLY A 149 -27.29 -12.26 -12.29
N HIS A 150 -27.00 -11.12 -12.92
CA HIS A 150 -28.03 -10.21 -13.42
C HIS A 150 -28.85 -10.84 -14.53
N ARG A 151 -30.18 -10.69 -14.46
CA ARG A 151 -31.13 -10.93 -15.54
C ARG A 151 -31.65 -9.59 -16.01
N ILE A 152 -31.27 -9.18 -17.22
CA ILE A 152 -31.73 -7.96 -17.87
C ILE A 152 -33.07 -8.27 -18.55
N ASN A 153 -34.16 -7.64 -18.07
CA ASN A 153 -35.51 -7.87 -18.55
C ASN A 153 -35.82 -6.96 -19.73
N ALA A 154 -35.35 -5.70 -19.70
CA ALA A 154 -35.55 -4.74 -20.79
C ALA A 154 -34.42 -3.68 -20.76
N VAL A 155 -34.04 -3.18 -21.93
CA VAL A 155 -33.25 -1.97 -22.13
C VAL A 155 -33.97 -1.11 -23.17
N SER A 156 -34.28 0.13 -22.82
CA SER A 156 -35.03 1.04 -23.72
C SER A 156 -34.50 2.47 -23.59
N ASP A 157 -34.83 3.28 -24.60
CA ASP A 157 -34.67 4.74 -24.58
C ASP A 157 -35.86 5.44 -23.84
N ASN A 158 -35.77 6.76 -23.71
CA ASN A 158 -36.81 7.58 -23.07
C ASN A 158 -38.17 7.62 -23.83
N ARG A 159 -38.21 7.01 -25.01
CA ARG A 159 -39.45 6.83 -25.82
C ARG A 159 -40.01 5.40 -25.73
N GLU A 160 -39.47 4.60 -24.80
CA GLU A 160 -39.82 3.19 -24.62
C GLU A 160 -39.47 2.29 -25.84
N ASN A 161 -38.56 2.72 -26.73
CA ASN A 161 -38.07 1.87 -27.79
C ASN A 161 -36.99 0.94 -27.24
N ASN A 162 -37.10 -0.35 -27.48
CA ASN A 162 -36.08 -1.32 -27.10
C ASN A 162 -34.75 -1.04 -27.81
N LEU A 163 -33.69 -1.02 -27.05
CA LEU A 163 -32.31 -0.90 -27.54
C LEU A 163 -31.65 -2.27 -27.69
N ALA A 164 -30.86 -2.43 -28.74
CA ALA A 164 -30.06 -3.61 -28.94
C ALA A 164 -28.95 -3.66 -27.88
N HIS A 165 -28.84 -4.76 -27.20
CA HIS A 165 -27.80 -4.97 -26.22
C HIS A 165 -27.20 -6.38 -26.30
N THR A 166 -25.98 -6.52 -25.84
CA THR A 166 -25.24 -7.79 -25.80
C THR A 166 -24.49 -7.91 -24.49
N VAL A 167 -24.71 -9.02 -23.77
CA VAL A 167 -24.04 -9.34 -22.53
C VAL A 167 -22.87 -10.31 -22.81
N VAL A 168 -21.68 -9.98 -22.31
CA VAL A 168 -20.49 -10.80 -22.36
C VAL A 168 -19.85 -10.81 -20.98
N GLY A 169 -19.94 -11.94 -20.29
CA GLY A 169 -19.44 -12.03 -18.91
C GLY A 169 -20.06 -11.00 -17.97
N THR A 170 -19.26 -10.18 -17.32
CA THR A 170 -19.70 -9.11 -16.44
C THR A 170 -19.94 -7.77 -17.16
N LEU A 171 -19.96 -7.76 -18.48
CA LEU A 171 -20.14 -6.55 -19.27
C LEU A 171 -21.39 -6.62 -20.16
N MET A 172 -22.07 -5.48 -20.32
CA MET A 172 -23.17 -5.32 -21.27
C MET A 172 -22.90 -4.10 -22.15
N ARG A 173 -22.90 -4.33 -23.47
CA ARG A 173 -22.90 -3.25 -24.47
C ARG A 173 -24.34 -2.92 -24.85
N VAL A 174 -24.66 -1.64 -24.89
CA VAL A 174 -25.95 -1.11 -25.37
C VAL A 174 -25.69 -0.21 -26.57
N ASP A 175 -26.26 -0.54 -27.73
CA ASP A 175 -26.15 0.29 -28.94
C ASP A 175 -27.19 1.43 -28.88
N LEU A 176 -26.70 2.66 -29.05
CA LEU A 176 -27.57 3.85 -29.04
C LEU A 176 -28.40 3.97 -30.33
N ALA A 177 -29.61 4.45 -30.23
CA ALA A 177 -30.49 4.67 -31.38
C ALA A 177 -29.93 5.77 -32.33
N GLU A 178 -29.30 6.77 -31.74
CA GLU A 178 -28.65 7.89 -32.44
C GLU A 178 -27.27 8.14 -31.83
N PRO A 179 -26.25 8.57 -32.62
CA PRO A 179 -24.97 8.94 -32.10
C PRO A 179 -25.06 10.06 -31.05
N LEU A 180 -24.31 9.95 -29.96
CA LEU A 180 -24.29 10.94 -28.87
C LEU A 180 -23.04 11.83 -29.06
N GLU A 181 -23.28 13.06 -29.51
CA GLU A 181 -22.26 14.07 -29.77
C GLU A 181 -21.73 14.68 -28.45
N THR A 182 -20.62 15.42 -28.54
CA THR A 182 -20.05 16.16 -27.42
C THR A 182 -21.06 17.15 -26.83
N GLY A 183 -21.33 17.05 -25.53
CA GLY A 183 -22.28 17.92 -24.80
C GLY A 183 -23.72 17.45 -24.85
N ASP A 184 -24.04 16.40 -25.60
CA ASP A 184 -25.39 15.83 -25.66
C ASP A 184 -25.60 14.84 -24.48
N GLU A 185 -26.89 14.60 -24.18
CA GLU A 185 -27.35 13.67 -23.16
C GLU A 185 -28.20 12.56 -23.79
N VAL A 186 -28.17 11.39 -23.14
CA VAL A 186 -29.04 10.27 -23.46
C VAL A 186 -29.71 9.73 -22.20
N GLU A 187 -30.98 9.47 -22.26
CA GLU A 187 -31.72 8.79 -21.20
C GLU A 187 -32.00 7.35 -21.59
N LEU A 188 -31.68 6.44 -20.65
CA LEU A 188 -31.86 5.00 -20.79
C LEU A 188 -32.68 4.48 -19.62
N ARG A 189 -33.46 3.43 -19.88
CA ARG A 189 -34.15 2.66 -18.84
C ARG A 189 -33.70 1.21 -18.91
N ILE A 190 -33.31 0.64 -17.76
CA ILE A 190 -33.00 -0.78 -17.62
C ILE A 190 -33.89 -1.39 -16.55
N ASP A 191 -34.61 -2.46 -16.90
CA ASP A 191 -35.35 -3.29 -15.95
C ASP A 191 -34.52 -4.58 -15.71
N PHE A 192 -34.22 -4.88 -14.45
CA PHE A 192 -33.37 -6.01 -14.11
C PHE A 192 -33.77 -6.68 -12.79
N GLU A 193 -33.27 -7.88 -12.58
CA GLU A 193 -33.42 -8.64 -11.35
C GLU A 193 -32.24 -9.59 -11.17
N TYR A 194 -31.99 -10.02 -9.93
CA TYR A 194 -31.07 -11.11 -9.64
C TYR A 194 -31.35 -11.73 -8.27
N ASN A 195 -30.88 -12.97 -8.07
CA ASN A 195 -30.89 -13.62 -6.76
C ASN A 195 -29.65 -13.20 -5.99
N ILE A 196 -29.86 -12.69 -4.78
CA ILE A 196 -28.81 -12.19 -3.89
C ILE A 196 -27.99 -13.39 -3.42
N VAL A 197 -26.67 -13.28 -3.49
CA VAL A 197 -25.77 -14.37 -3.08
C VAL A 197 -25.77 -14.57 -1.57
N ASN A 198 -25.59 -15.82 -1.13
CA ASN A 198 -25.42 -16.15 0.27
C ASN A 198 -23.99 -15.79 0.69
N GLY A 199 -23.86 -14.81 1.60
CA GLY A 199 -22.58 -14.33 2.12
C GLY A 199 -21.81 -15.36 2.93
N ASP A 200 -22.53 -16.19 3.68
CA ASP A 200 -21.94 -17.26 4.51
C ASP A 200 -21.32 -18.40 3.68
N VAL A 201 -21.58 -18.42 2.37
CA VAL A 201 -21.08 -19.45 1.46
C VAL A 201 -20.01 -18.94 0.51
N LEU A 202 -20.17 -17.72 -0.04
CA LEU A 202 -19.29 -17.19 -1.09
C LEU A 202 -18.36 -16.06 -0.61
N SER A 203 -18.54 -15.56 0.61
CA SER A 203 -17.83 -14.38 1.12
C SER A 203 -17.70 -13.25 0.08
N PRO A 204 -18.82 -12.78 -0.50
CA PRO A 204 -18.81 -11.76 -1.53
C PRO A 204 -18.67 -10.37 -0.92
N ARG A 205 -18.45 -9.34 -1.76
CA ARG A 205 -18.50 -7.93 -1.33
C ARG A 205 -19.90 -7.44 -0.95
N GLY A 206 -20.95 -8.12 -1.42
CA GLY A 206 -22.35 -7.87 -1.11
C GLY A 206 -23.19 -9.13 -1.29
N GLY A 207 -24.15 -9.33 -0.39
CA GLY A 207 -24.98 -10.54 -0.35
C GLY A 207 -25.94 -10.50 0.82
N TYR A 208 -26.34 -11.65 1.32
CA TYR A 208 -27.11 -11.75 2.55
C TYR A 208 -26.46 -12.69 3.56
N GLU A 209 -26.62 -12.37 4.84
CA GLU A 209 -26.28 -13.20 5.97
C GLU A 209 -27.57 -13.75 6.58
N HIS A 210 -27.56 -15.00 7.04
CA HIS A 210 -28.71 -15.65 7.61
C HIS A 210 -28.51 -16.02 9.08
N PHE A 211 -29.45 -15.68 9.93
CA PHE A 211 -29.49 -15.97 11.37
C PHE A 211 -30.60 -16.98 11.67
N PRO A 212 -30.36 -18.28 11.45
CA PRO A 212 -31.39 -19.33 11.60
C PRO A 212 -31.82 -19.54 13.05
N ASP A 213 -30.96 -19.23 14.01
CA ASP A 213 -31.18 -19.45 15.45
C ASP A 213 -31.98 -18.33 16.13
N ASP A 214 -32.33 -17.27 15.44
CA ASP A 214 -33.17 -16.22 15.94
C ASP A 214 -34.62 -16.75 16.23
N GLU A 215 -35.30 -16.15 17.22
CA GLU A 215 -36.60 -16.61 17.68
C GLU A 215 -37.72 -16.60 16.61
N ARG A 216 -37.54 -15.84 15.52
CA ARG A 216 -38.48 -15.76 14.42
C ARG A 216 -38.47 -17.03 13.58
N GLU A 217 -39.66 -17.51 13.19
CA GLU A 217 -39.79 -18.65 12.26
C GLU A 217 -39.07 -18.35 10.91
N GLY A 218 -38.09 -19.14 10.56
CA GLY A 218 -37.23 -18.95 9.38
C GLY A 218 -36.02 -18.02 9.59
N GLY A 219 -35.80 -17.57 10.82
CA GLY A 219 -34.67 -16.71 11.18
C GLY A 219 -34.78 -15.27 10.66
N ASN A 220 -33.70 -14.55 10.68
CA ASN A 220 -33.58 -13.18 10.16
C ASN A 220 -32.43 -13.08 9.17
N HIS A 221 -32.34 -11.95 8.46
CA HIS A 221 -31.28 -11.68 7.50
C HIS A 221 -30.71 -10.27 7.68
N ILE A 222 -29.44 -10.12 7.34
CA ILE A 222 -28.83 -8.84 6.98
C ILE A 222 -28.56 -8.90 5.48
N PHE A 223 -29.04 -7.92 4.74
CA PHE A 223 -28.73 -7.73 3.34
C PHE A 223 -27.74 -6.58 3.20
N ALA A 224 -26.60 -6.82 2.55
CA ALA A 224 -25.64 -5.81 2.16
C ALA A 224 -25.56 -5.82 0.62
N LEU A 225 -25.99 -4.75 0.00
CA LEU A 225 -26.16 -4.70 -1.44
C LEU A 225 -25.20 -3.70 -2.05
N SER A 226 -24.20 -4.26 -2.70
CA SER A 226 -23.16 -3.58 -3.46
C SER A 226 -23.05 -4.19 -4.85
N GLN A 227 -22.56 -3.43 -5.82
CA GLN A 227 -22.50 -3.86 -7.23
C GLN A 227 -23.84 -4.47 -7.69
N TRP A 228 -24.95 -3.88 -7.22
CA TRP A 228 -26.29 -4.48 -7.27
C TRP A 228 -27.12 -4.05 -8.48
N PHE A 229 -26.71 -3.01 -9.21
CA PHE A 229 -27.36 -2.48 -10.39
C PHE A 229 -26.41 -2.43 -11.59
N PRO A 230 -26.87 -2.43 -12.83
CA PRO A 230 -26.06 -2.19 -14.00
C PRO A 230 -25.35 -0.83 -13.95
N ARG A 231 -24.04 -0.80 -13.73
CA ARG A 231 -23.27 0.44 -13.57
C ARG A 231 -22.59 0.83 -14.86
N LEU A 232 -22.66 2.10 -15.23
CA LEU A 232 -22.01 2.59 -16.44
C LEU A 232 -20.50 2.52 -16.30
N VAL A 233 -19.82 1.95 -17.31
CA VAL A 233 -18.36 1.88 -17.40
C VAL A 233 -17.81 3.28 -17.67
N ALA A 234 -16.72 3.64 -17.01
CA ALA A 234 -16.05 4.91 -17.23
C ALA A 234 -15.49 5.04 -18.64
N TYR A 235 -15.59 6.24 -19.22
CA TYR A 235 -14.96 6.64 -20.49
C TYR A 235 -13.93 7.74 -20.23
N THR A 236 -12.67 7.43 -20.44
CA THR A 236 -11.55 8.25 -19.98
C THR A 236 -10.76 8.88 -21.13
N ASP A 237 -10.05 9.98 -20.83
CA ASP A 237 -9.20 10.71 -21.78
C ASP A 237 -7.92 9.94 -22.16
N TYR A 238 -7.55 8.90 -21.40
CA TYR A 238 -6.31 8.15 -21.60
C TYR A 238 -6.51 6.73 -22.15
N GLU A 239 -7.70 6.13 -22.00
CA GLU A 239 -7.96 4.75 -22.46
C GLU A 239 -9.25 4.64 -23.29
N GLY A 240 -10.16 5.61 -23.21
CA GLY A 240 -11.53 5.46 -23.70
C GLY A 240 -12.36 4.61 -22.74
N TRP A 241 -13.13 3.63 -23.23
CA TRP A 241 -13.90 2.72 -22.37
C TRP A 241 -13.01 1.82 -21.53
N THR A 242 -13.14 1.87 -20.20
CA THR A 242 -12.46 0.99 -19.25
C THR A 242 -13.21 -0.33 -19.05
N ASN A 243 -13.74 -0.90 -20.12
CA ASN A 243 -14.61 -2.08 -20.13
C ASN A 243 -13.86 -3.40 -19.89
N LYS A 244 -13.37 -3.58 -18.68
CA LYS A 244 -12.65 -4.78 -18.24
C LYS A 244 -13.56 -5.71 -17.47
N GLU A 245 -13.41 -7.03 -17.71
CA GLU A 245 -14.12 -8.06 -16.98
C GLU A 245 -13.84 -7.97 -15.48
N PHE A 246 -14.84 -8.21 -14.66
CA PHE A 246 -14.66 -8.27 -13.21
C PHE A 246 -14.26 -9.68 -12.77
N LEU A 247 -12.99 -9.88 -12.44
CA LEU A 247 -12.46 -11.16 -12.00
C LEU A 247 -12.43 -11.29 -10.47
N GLY A 248 -12.50 -10.19 -9.75
CA GLY A 248 -12.65 -10.18 -8.30
C GLY A 248 -11.58 -9.42 -7.52
N SER A 249 -10.35 -9.30 -8.04
CA SER A 249 -9.25 -8.61 -7.34
C SER A 249 -9.23 -7.12 -7.64
N GLY A 250 -9.31 -6.72 -8.91
CA GLY A 250 -9.39 -5.31 -9.29
C GLY A 250 -10.77 -4.73 -9.02
N GLU A 251 -10.84 -3.60 -8.33
CA GLU A 251 -12.09 -2.96 -7.95
C GLU A 251 -12.73 -2.16 -9.09
N PHE A 252 -13.16 -0.93 -8.89
CA PHE A 252 -14.07 -0.30 -9.84
C PHE A 252 -13.59 1.09 -10.26
N THR A 253 -13.84 1.42 -11.52
CA THR A 253 -13.67 2.77 -12.06
C THR A 253 -15.00 3.20 -12.64
N LEU A 254 -15.65 4.19 -12.01
CA LEU A 254 -17.00 4.63 -12.32
C LEU A 254 -17.06 6.15 -12.49
N GLU A 255 -18.08 6.66 -13.15
CA GLU A 255 -18.32 8.09 -13.32
C GLU A 255 -19.08 8.67 -12.13
N PHE A 256 -18.86 9.96 -11.87
CA PHE A 256 -19.64 10.71 -10.88
C PHE A 256 -20.98 11.13 -11.44
N GLY A 257 -21.97 11.25 -10.56
CA GLY A 257 -23.29 11.79 -10.84
C GLY A 257 -24.18 11.81 -9.62
N ASP A 258 -25.43 12.15 -9.83
CA ASP A 258 -26.44 12.24 -8.79
C ASP A 258 -27.31 10.97 -8.75
N TYR A 259 -27.64 10.54 -7.55
CA TYR A 259 -28.44 9.34 -7.32
C TYR A 259 -29.71 9.68 -6.53
N GLU A 260 -30.86 9.26 -7.05
CA GLU A 260 -32.12 9.18 -6.33
C GLU A 260 -32.55 7.71 -6.26
N VAL A 261 -32.55 7.11 -5.08
CA VAL A 261 -32.79 5.68 -4.92
C VAL A 261 -33.95 5.43 -3.96
N SER A 262 -34.93 4.69 -4.44
CA SER A 262 -36.09 4.22 -3.68
C SER A 262 -35.94 2.72 -3.41
N MET A 263 -35.94 2.32 -2.16
CA MET A 263 -35.77 0.92 -1.74
C MET A 263 -37.00 0.46 -0.96
N THR A 264 -37.77 -0.44 -1.54
CA THR A 264 -38.91 -1.07 -0.89
C THR A 264 -38.49 -2.35 -0.19
N VAL A 265 -38.56 -2.35 1.13
CA VAL A 265 -38.10 -3.43 2.02
C VAL A 265 -39.23 -3.80 3.02
N PRO A 266 -39.12 -4.90 3.81
CA PRO A 266 -40.08 -5.13 4.91
C PRO A 266 -40.14 -3.93 5.85
N ALA A 267 -41.36 -3.60 6.34
CA ALA A 267 -41.60 -2.34 7.05
C ALA A 267 -40.91 -2.22 8.42
N ASP A 268 -40.37 -3.31 8.94
CA ASP A 268 -39.59 -3.40 10.18
C ASP A 268 -38.08 -3.37 9.94
N HIS A 269 -37.62 -3.31 8.68
CA HIS A 269 -36.22 -3.12 8.35
C HIS A 269 -35.77 -1.68 8.55
N ILE A 270 -34.56 -1.53 9.01
CA ILE A 270 -33.79 -0.27 9.01
C ILE A 270 -32.84 -0.33 7.81
N VAL A 271 -32.74 0.77 7.08
CA VAL A 271 -31.90 0.89 5.89
C VAL A 271 -30.80 1.90 6.15
N ALA A 272 -29.55 1.48 5.90
CA ALA A 272 -28.37 2.33 5.74
C ALA A 272 -28.04 2.41 4.25
N ALA A 273 -27.72 3.58 3.72
CA ALA A 273 -27.43 3.73 2.29
C ALA A 273 -26.53 4.94 2.01
N THR A 274 -25.86 4.92 0.86
CA THR A 274 -25.21 6.09 0.28
C THR A 274 -26.17 7.28 0.24
N GLY A 275 -25.75 8.46 0.71
CA GLY A 275 -26.54 9.69 0.67
C GLY A 275 -27.35 9.99 1.93
N GLU A 276 -28.33 10.87 1.77
CA GLU A 276 -29.24 11.34 2.83
C GLU A 276 -30.63 10.76 2.68
N LEU A 277 -31.24 10.38 3.81
CA LEU A 277 -32.62 9.91 3.90
C LEU A 277 -33.59 11.08 3.66
N GLN A 278 -34.40 11.00 2.57
CA GLN A 278 -35.28 12.06 2.12
C GLN A 278 -36.69 11.98 2.75
N ASN A 279 -37.12 10.83 3.18
CA ASN A 279 -38.48 10.60 3.68
C ASN A 279 -38.56 10.09 5.12
N ALA A 280 -37.69 10.59 5.99
CA ALA A 280 -37.60 10.20 7.41
C ALA A 280 -38.97 10.24 8.12
N SER A 281 -39.88 11.14 7.74
CA SER A 281 -41.22 11.23 8.32
C SER A 281 -42.15 10.05 7.98
N GLU A 282 -41.81 9.29 6.92
CA GLU A 282 -42.61 8.15 6.44
C GLU A 282 -42.10 6.83 7.03
N VAL A 283 -40.77 6.71 7.22
CA VAL A 283 -40.10 5.43 7.59
C VAL A 283 -39.61 5.39 9.02
N LEU A 284 -39.36 6.54 9.66
CA LEU A 284 -38.93 6.62 11.06
C LEU A 284 -40.06 7.05 11.98
N THR A 285 -40.12 6.48 13.16
CA THR A 285 -40.99 6.94 14.22
C THR A 285 -40.64 8.37 14.65
N ARG A 286 -41.59 9.09 15.28
CA ARG A 286 -41.30 10.41 15.82
C ARG A 286 -40.14 10.40 16.79
N GLN A 287 -40.06 9.40 17.67
CA GLN A 287 -38.98 9.28 18.67
C GLN A 287 -37.62 9.08 18.01
N GLN A 288 -37.51 8.29 16.95
CA GLN A 288 -36.27 8.10 16.21
C GLN A 288 -35.83 9.40 15.56
N ARG A 289 -36.72 10.19 14.97
CA ARG A 289 -36.39 11.51 14.42
C ARG A 289 -35.93 12.50 15.49
N ASP A 290 -36.63 12.54 16.64
CA ASP A 290 -36.26 13.42 17.76
C ASP A 290 -34.83 13.07 18.26
N ARG A 291 -34.45 11.77 18.30
CA ARG A 291 -33.11 11.28 18.64
C ARG A 291 -32.07 11.64 17.56
N LEU A 292 -32.45 11.59 16.29
CA LEU A 292 -31.56 11.98 15.19
C LEU A 292 -31.20 13.47 15.26
N GLU A 293 -32.19 14.34 15.55
CA GLU A 293 -31.94 15.76 15.82
C GLU A 293 -31.07 15.98 17.06
N GLU A 294 -31.24 15.19 18.13
CA GLU A 294 -30.39 15.24 19.31
C GLU A 294 -28.91 14.90 18.98
N ALA A 295 -28.71 13.89 18.11
CA ALA A 295 -27.39 13.41 17.74
C ALA A 295 -26.53 14.48 17.03
N GLU A 296 -27.11 15.45 16.33
CA GLU A 296 -26.38 16.53 15.63
C GLU A 296 -25.45 17.35 16.54
N SER A 297 -25.77 17.43 17.83
CA SER A 297 -25.02 18.22 18.80
C SER A 297 -24.57 17.45 20.04
N ALA A 298 -24.83 16.14 20.07
CA ALA A 298 -24.50 15.29 21.19
C ALA A 298 -22.98 15.13 21.36
N SER A 299 -22.52 15.00 22.59
CA SER A 299 -21.11 14.77 22.91
C SER A 299 -20.69 13.29 22.80
N ARG A 300 -21.67 12.38 22.68
CA ARG A 300 -21.50 10.92 22.49
C ARG A 300 -22.53 10.43 21.51
N PRO A 301 -22.31 9.26 20.86
CA PRO A 301 -23.31 8.66 19.99
C PRO A 301 -24.65 8.47 20.71
N VAL A 302 -25.73 8.75 19.99
CA VAL A 302 -27.12 8.62 20.44
C VAL A 302 -27.75 7.46 19.68
N TYR A 303 -28.38 6.52 20.38
CA TYR A 303 -29.14 5.47 19.74
C TYR A 303 -30.37 6.04 19.05
N ILE A 304 -30.40 5.94 17.73
CA ILE A 304 -31.56 6.27 16.90
C ILE A 304 -32.56 5.10 16.95
N VAL A 305 -32.04 3.88 16.72
CA VAL A 305 -32.74 2.62 16.99
C VAL A 305 -32.06 1.93 18.15
N THR A 306 -32.76 1.77 19.26
CA THR A 306 -32.17 1.16 20.47
C THR A 306 -32.06 -0.36 20.34
N PRO A 307 -31.18 -1.01 21.15
CA PRO A 307 -31.10 -2.49 21.20
C PRO A 307 -32.46 -3.16 21.47
N GLU A 308 -33.32 -2.56 22.30
CA GLU A 308 -34.64 -3.09 22.61
C GLU A 308 -35.60 -2.97 21.43
N GLU A 309 -35.56 -1.86 20.68
CA GLU A 309 -36.35 -1.66 19.46
C GLU A 309 -35.92 -2.65 18.37
N ALA A 310 -34.59 -2.83 18.15
CA ALA A 310 -34.06 -3.81 17.21
C ALA A 310 -34.48 -5.25 17.58
N LEU A 311 -34.38 -5.62 18.85
CA LEU A 311 -34.79 -6.93 19.33
C LEU A 311 -36.30 -7.18 19.17
N ALA A 312 -37.14 -6.14 19.33
CA ALA A 312 -38.59 -6.25 19.07
C ALA A 312 -38.87 -6.49 17.58
N ASN A 313 -38.22 -5.74 16.68
CA ASN A 313 -38.33 -5.94 15.24
C ASN A 313 -37.88 -7.35 14.81
N GLU A 314 -36.76 -7.83 15.39
CA GLU A 314 -36.22 -9.16 15.14
C GLU A 314 -37.18 -10.30 15.47
N ARG A 315 -37.96 -10.15 16.54
CA ARG A 315 -38.91 -11.16 17.01
C ARG A 315 -40.23 -11.13 16.30
N GLU A 316 -40.76 -9.93 16.05
CA GLU A 316 -42.12 -9.75 15.55
C GLU A 316 -42.20 -9.99 14.03
N GLY A 317 -41.31 -9.43 13.26
CA GLY A 317 -41.34 -9.46 11.80
C GLY A 317 -42.55 -8.70 11.21
N SER A 318 -42.43 -8.22 9.98
CA SER A 318 -43.54 -7.53 9.27
C SER A 318 -43.82 -8.16 7.92
N ALA A 319 -45.10 -8.33 7.60
CA ALA A 319 -45.53 -8.69 6.26
C ALA A 319 -45.85 -7.45 5.38
N GLN A 320 -45.77 -6.26 5.96
CA GLN A 320 -45.92 -4.99 5.24
C GLN A 320 -44.56 -4.52 4.73
N THR A 321 -44.58 -3.66 3.74
CA THR A 321 -43.37 -3.02 3.19
C THR A 321 -43.35 -1.53 3.46
N ALA A 322 -42.16 -0.94 3.49
CA ALA A 322 -41.94 0.50 3.50
C ALA A 322 -40.89 0.85 2.44
N THR A 323 -41.04 2.04 1.84
CA THR A 323 -40.10 2.52 0.82
C THR A 323 -39.25 3.61 1.44
N TRP A 324 -37.93 3.36 1.55
CA TRP A 324 -36.92 4.31 1.94
C TRP A 324 -36.42 5.03 0.71
N ARG A 325 -36.23 6.36 0.79
CA ARG A 325 -35.71 7.18 -0.31
C ARG A 325 -34.47 7.91 0.12
N PHE A 326 -33.38 7.70 -0.64
CA PHE A 326 -32.12 8.37 -0.43
C PHE A 326 -31.70 9.17 -1.65
N ALA A 327 -31.02 10.29 -1.41
CA ALA A 327 -30.40 11.10 -2.45
C ALA A 327 -28.93 11.32 -2.12
N ALA A 328 -28.07 11.20 -3.14
CA ALA A 328 -26.65 11.46 -3.05
C ALA A 328 -26.21 12.30 -4.25
N GLU A 329 -25.48 13.38 -4.01
CA GLU A 329 -24.98 14.27 -5.05
C GLU A 329 -23.52 14.01 -5.33
N ASN A 330 -23.15 13.95 -6.61
CA ASN A 330 -21.79 13.84 -7.11
C ASN A 330 -21.01 12.66 -6.47
N VAL A 331 -21.59 11.47 -6.51
CA VAL A 331 -20.98 10.21 -6.07
C VAL A 331 -20.76 9.27 -7.25
N ARG A 332 -19.83 8.33 -7.11
CA ARG A 332 -19.49 7.40 -8.21
C ARG A 332 -20.20 6.04 -8.14
N ASP A 333 -20.83 5.72 -7.03
CA ASP A 333 -21.53 4.44 -6.80
C ASP A 333 -22.59 4.62 -5.71
N PHE A 334 -23.44 3.61 -5.53
CA PHE A 334 -24.47 3.58 -4.51
C PHE A 334 -24.56 2.18 -3.88
N ALA A 335 -24.34 2.08 -2.58
CA ALA A 335 -24.52 0.85 -1.81
C ALA A 335 -25.55 1.05 -0.69
N TRP A 336 -26.14 -0.04 -0.23
CA TRP A 336 -27.07 -0.02 0.89
C TRP A 336 -27.13 -1.34 1.63
N ALA A 337 -27.54 -1.28 2.89
CA ALA A 337 -27.80 -2.43 3.72
C ALA A 337 -29.19 -2.34 4.36
N SER A 338 -29.82 -3.49 4.62
CA SER A 338 -31.16 -3.55 5.16
C SER A 338 -31.33 -4.74 6.10
N SER A 339 -31.80 -4.48 7.31
CA SER A 339 -32.11 -5.53 8.27
C SER A 339 -33.07 -5.03 9.35
N ARG A 340 -33.91 -5.92 9.89
CA ARG A 340 -34.64 -5.66 11.13
C ARG A 340 -33.81 -5.76 12.39
N LYS A 341 -32.57 -6.37 12.28
CA LYS A 341 -31.64 -6.56 13.38
C LYS A 341 -30.83 -5.31 13.73
N PHE A 342 -30.86 -4.28 12.88
CA PHE A 342 -29.98 -3.14 13.07
C PHE A 342 -30.34 -2.28 14.27
N ILE A 343 -29.43 -2.21 15.22
CA ILE A 343 -29.24 -1.11 16.14
C ILE A 343 -28.60 0.01 15.31
N TRP A 344 -29.01 1.25 15.54
CA TRP A 344 -28.45 2.40 14.84
C TRP A 344 -28.09 3.46 15.84
N ASP A 345 -26.83 3.87 15.90
CA ASP A 345 -26.42 5.05 16.63
C ASP A 345 -25.80 6.10 15.69
N ALA A 346 -25.78 7.36 16.15
CA ALA A 346 -25.31 8.49 15.35
C ALA A 346 -24.72 9.59 16.24
N LYS A 347 -23.81 10.38 15.65
CA LYS A 347 -23.25 11.60 16.26
C LYS A 347 -22.84 12.58 15.20
N GLY A 348 -23.16 13.87 15.38
CA GLY A 348 -22.72 14.94 14.49
C GLY A 348 -21.23 15.24 14.64
N HIS A 349 -20.53 15.30 13.53
CA HIS A 349 -19.17 15.81 13.39
C HIS A 349 -19.22 17.20 12.74
N ARG A 350 -18.55 18.20 13.33
CA ARG A 350 -18.53 19.56 12.81
C ARG A 350 -17.18 19.91 12.21
N GLN A 351 -17.24 20.46 10.99
CA GLN A 351 -16.08 20.98 10.23
C GLN A 351 -16.22 22.50 10.06
N PRO A 352 -15.79 23.30 11.05
CA PRO A 352 -16.04 24.76 11.01
C PRO A 352 -15.37 25.44 9.82
N GLY A 353 -16.16 26.07 8.97
CA GLY A 353 -15.70 26.79 7.78
C GLY A 353 -15.62 25.95 6.51
N ALA A 354 -15.93 24.66 6.57
CA ALA A 354 -16.14 23.82 5.39
C ALA A 354 -17.48 24.12 4.72
N ASP A 355 -17.61 23.80 3.44
CA ASP A 355 -18.90 23.89 2.73
C ASP A 355 -19.93 22.96 3.38
N GLN A 356 -19.53 21.75 3.76
CA GLN A 356 -20.31 20.83 4.58
C GLN A 356 -19.92 20.98 6.06
N GLU A 357 -20.64 21.85 6.79
CA GLU A 357 -20.31 22.13 8.21
C GLU A 357 -20.68 21.00 9.18
N LEU A 358 -21.69 20.20 8.88
CA LEU A 358 -22.18 19.11 9.72
C LEU A 358 -22.19 17.79 8.94
N VAL A 359 -21.45 16.80 9.42
CA VAL A 359 -21.46 15.43 8.92
C VAL A 359 -22.08 14.51 9.97
N MET A 360 -23.08 13.73 9.60
CA MET A 360 -23.66 12.73 10.49
C MET A 360 -22.86 11.42 10.41
N ALA A 361 -22.02 11.16 11.39
CA ALA A 361 -21.38 9.86 11.57
C ALA A 361 -22.37 8.86 12.17
N MET A 362 -22.51 7.69 11.56
CA MET A 362 -23.52 6.68 11.93
C MET A 362 -22.94 5.28 11.93
N SER A 363 -23.45 4.43 12.83
CA SER A 363 -23.11 3.01 12.84
C SER A 363 -24.39 2.17 12.91
N PHE A 364 -24.42 1.11 12.09
CA PHE A 364 -25.53 0.15 12.00
C PHE A 364 -24.99 -1.25 12.26
N TYR A 365 -25.51 -1.93 13.27
CA TYR A 365 -24.99 -3.25 13.66
C TYR A 365 -26.07 -4.08 14.37
N PRO A 366 -26.02 -5.41 14.28
CA PRO A 366 -26.92 -6.28 15.03
C PRO A 366 -26.47 -6.41 16.48
N LYS A 367 -27.30 -7.06 17.31
CA LYS A 367 -26.96 -7.37 18.72
C LYS A 367 -25.64 -8.14 18.87
N GLU A 368 -25.23 -8.86 17.85
CA GLU A 368 -23.97 -9.61 17.76
C GLU A 368 -22.74 -8.67 17.75
N GLY A 369 -22.89 -7.42 17.32
CA GLY A 369 -21.86 -6.38 17.43
C GLY A 369 -21.63 -5.90 18.87
N GLY A 370 -22.67 -5.95 19.70
CA GLY A 370 -22.65 -5.66 21.14
C GLY A 370 -21.94 -4.36 21.52
N GLY A 371 -21.27 -4.39 22.68
CA GLY A 371 -20.53 -3.25 23.21
C GLY A 371 -19.32 -2.83 22.36
N LEU A 372 -18.75 -3.73 21.55
CA LEU A 372 -17.64 -3.42 20.67
C LEU A 372 -18.01 -2.30 19.68
N TRP A 373 -19.16 -2.43 19.02
CA TRP A 373 -19.61 -1.45 18.03
C TRP A 373 -20.07 -0.14 18.66
N SER A 374 -20.91 -0.22 19.70
CA SER A 374 -21.45 0.96 20.38
C SER A 374 -20.41 1.83 21.06
N ASP A 375 -19.30 1.22 21.49
CA ASP A 375 -18.24 1.95 22.19
C ASP A 375 -17.24 2.61 21.25
N TYR A 376 -17.06 2.08 20.02
CA TYR A 376 -15.95 2.53 19.16
C TYR A 376 -16.38 3.01 17.77
N SER A 377 -17.28 2.31 17.06
CA SER A 377 -17.45 2.49 15.60
C SER A 377 -17.71 3.95 15.21
N THR A 378 -18.74 4.60 15.71
CA THR A 378 -19.10 5.99 15.36
C THR A 378 -18.03 7.02 15.77
N GLU A 379 -17.32 6.81 16.87
CA GLU A 379 -16.21 7.67 17.28
C GLU A 379 -15.00 7.49 16.37
N VAL A 380 -14.73 6.27 15.87
CA VAL A 380 -13.67 6.00 14.91
C VAL A 380 -13.98 6.63 13.55
N VAL A 381 -15.24 6.57 13.10
CA VAL A 381 -15.67 7.31 11.89
C VAL A 381 -15.28 8.78 11.98
N ILE A 382 -15.64 9.45 13.08
CA ILE A 382 -15.32 10.88 13.29
C ILE A 382 -13.82 11.13 13.31
N HIS A 383 -13.07 10.30 14.06
CA HIS A 383 -11.62 10.42 14.13
C HIS A 383 -10.97 10.32 12.74
N THR A 384 -11.42 9.38 11.92
CA THR A 384 -10.90 9.20 10.57
C THR A 384 -11.16 10.42 9.71
N LEU A 385 -12.39 10.96 9.74
CA LEU A 385 -12.73 12.18 9.01
C LEU A 385 -11.83 13.36 9.43
N GLU A 386 -11.56 13.54 10.74
CA GLU A 386 -10.67 14.59 11.24
C GLU A 386 -9.24 14.47 10.73
N VAL A 387 -8.70 13.23 10.73
CA VAL A 387 -7.31 13.00 10.30
C VAL A 387 -7.20 13.16 8.78
N TYR A 388 -8.03 12.50 8.01
CA TYR A 388 -7.97 12.55 6.54
C TYR A 388 -8.25 13.95 5.98
N SER A 389 -9.18 14.70 6.56
CA SER A 389 -9.43 16.10 6.17
C SER A 389 -8.18 16.98 6.37
N ARG A 390 -7.38 16.72 7.39
CA ARG A 390 -6.15 17.47 7.63
C ARG A 390 -5.11 17.26 6.53
N PHE A 391 -5.02 16.05 5.98
CA PHE A 391 -4.05 15.67 4.93
C PHE A 391 -4.56 15.88 3.51
N SER A 392 -5.87 16.06 3.31
CA SER A 392 -6.49 16.19 2.00
C SER A 392 -7.37 17.44 1.89
N PHE A 393 -8.65 17.31 2.13
CA PHE A 393 -9.68 18.36 2.09
C PHE A 393 -10.79 18.03 3.08
N ASP A 394 -11.60 19.01 3.47
CA ASP A 394 -12.76 18.78 4.33
C ASP A 394 -13.73 17.82 3.66
N TYR A 395 -14.30 16.89 4.44
CA TYR A 395 -15.21 15.89 3.90
C TYR A 395 -16.49 16.54 3.32
N PRO A 396 -16.80 16.35 2.04
CA PRO A 396 -17.83 17.16 1.36
C PRO A 396 -19.26 16.62 1.50
N TYR A 397 -19.43 15.39 2.02
CA TYR A 397 -20.73 14.76 2.07
C TYR A 397 -21.41 14.87 3.44
N PRO A 398 -22.77 14.82 3.49
CA PRO A 398 -23.53 15.03 4.72
C PRO A 398 -23.50 13.86 5.70
N THR A 399 -23.16 12.65 5.25
CA THR A 399 -23.18 11.43 6.06
C THR A 399 -21.91 10.60 5.88
N ALA A 400 -21.54 9.84 6.92
CA ALA A 400 -20.47 8.84 6.90
C ALA A 400 -20.92 7.65 7.75
N GLN A 401 -21.04 6.47 7.15
CA GLN A 401 -21.73 5.33 7.75
C GLN A 401 -20.82 4.09 7.80
N SER A 402 -20.80 3.42 8.95
CA SER A 402 -20.16 2.11 9.15
C SER A 402 -21.25 1.08 9.45
N VAL A 403 -21.32 0.01 8.66
CA VAL A 403 -22.36 -1.02 8.77
C VAL A 403 -21.72 -2.37 9.04
N ASN A 404 -22.17 -3.08 10.08
CA ASN A 404 -21.67 -4.41 10.38
C ASN A 404 -22.28 -5.47 9.47
N VAL A 405 -21.41 -6.21 8.79
CA VAL A 405 -21.75 -7.32 7.89
C VAL A 405 -20.80 -8.49 8.15
N GLY A 406 -21.31 -9.63 8.57
CA GLY A 406 -20.48 -10.72 9.09
C GLY A 406 -19.63 -11.46 8.07
N PHE A 407 -19.97 -11.42 6.78
CA PHE A 407 -19.25 -12.09 5.70
C PHE A 407 -18.27 -11.17 4.95
N VAL A 408 -18.12 -9.92 5.38
CA VAL A 408 -17.21 -8.93 4.79
C VAL A 408 -16.19 -8.52 5.84
N GLY A 409 -14.91 -8.59 5.52
CA GLY A 409 -13.85 -8.07 6.38
C GLY A 409 -13.93 -6.54 6.48
N GLY A 410 -13.86 -5.88 5.34
CA GLY A 410 -14.08 -4.47 5.11
C GLY A 410 -14.40 -4.25 3.64
N MET A 411 -15.19 -3.23 3.33
CA MET A 411 -15.49 -2.79 1.96
C MET A 411 -16.11 -1.40 1.97
N GLU A 412 -15.64 -0.58 1.09
CA GLU A 412 -15.99 0.83 0.97
C GLU A 412 -16.95 1.11 -0.18
N TYR A 413 -17.78 2.12 0.02
CA TYR A 413 -18.64 2.77 -0.98
C TYR A 413 -18.82 4.25 -0.62
N PRO A 414 -19.26 5.12 -1.52
CA PRO A 414 -19.49 6.51 -1.16
C PRO A 414 -20.41 6.63 0.06
N MET A 415 -19.94 7.29 1.13
CA MET A 415 -20.67 7.57 2.38
C MET A 415 -21.06 6.35 3.23
N ILE A 416 -20.80 5.11 2.81
CA ILE A 416 -21.16 3.89 3.54
C ILE A 416 -20.07 2.82 3.38
N THR A 417 -19.77 2.12 4.47
CA THR A 417 -18.83 1.00 4.47
C THR A 417 -19.45 -0.23 5.11
N PHE A 418 -19.01 -1.43 4.67
CA PHE A 418 -19.38 -2.70 5.26
C PHE A 418 -18.19 -3.28 6.03
N ASN A 419 -18.36 -3.55 7.32
CA ASN A 419 -17.27 -3.90 8.22
C ASN A 419 -17.61 -5.13 9.08
N GLY A 420 -16.64 -6.06 9.29
CA GLY A 420 -16.55 -6.96 10.44
C GLY A 420 -16.03 -6.18 11.65
N PRO A 421 -15.54 -6.78 12.73
CA PRO A 421 -15.93 -8.06 13.32
C PRO A 421 -17.15 -7.96 14.23
N ARG A 422 -17.37 -9.03 15.00
CA ARG A 422 -18.41 -9.11 16.03
C ARG A 422 -17.86 -9.56 17.38
N THR A 423 -18.70 -9.48 18.41
CA THR A 423 -18.38 -9.98 19.75
C THR A 423 -18.68 -11.47 19.85
N GLU A 424 -17.92 -12.19 20.65
CA GLU A 424 -18.13 -13.60 20.97
C GLU A 424 -19.23 -13.81 22.02
N LEU A 425 -20.04 -14.83 21.81
CA LEU A 425 -21.05 -15.26 22.80
C LEU A 425 -20.41 -16.20 23.83
N GLN A 426 -20.53 -15.85 25.11
CA GLN A 426 -20.02 -16.68 26.22
C GLN A 426 -21.08 -17.68 26.71
N ASP A 427 -20.64 -18.73 27.41
CA ASP A 427 -21.51 -19.78 27.97
C ASP A 427 -22.62 -19.26 28.92
N ASP A 428 -22.40 -18.11 29.54
CA ASP A 428 -23.36 -17.44 30.41
C ASP A 428 -24.38 -16.56 29.67
N GLY A 429 -24.29 -16.51 28.34
CA GLY A 429 -25.11 -15.67 27.47
C GLY A 429 -24.67 -14.20 27.38
N SER A 430 -23.58 -13.81 28.02
CA SER A 430 -22.95 -12.51 27.83
C SER A 430 -22.14 -12.47 26.52
N ARG A 431 -21.86 -11.28 26.03
CA ARG A 431 -20.98 -11.09 24.87
C ARG A 431 -19.73 -10.33 25.28
N THR A 432 -18.60 -10.72 24.74
CA THR A 432 -17.29 -10.11 25.00
C THR A 432 -16.50 -9.96 23.70
N TYR A 433 -15.35 -9.29 23.76
CA TYR A 433 -14.41 -9.18 22.66
C TYR A 433 -12.97 -9.19 23.18
N SER A 434 -12.06 -9.69 22.40
CA SER A 434 -10.62 -9.67 22.64
C SER A 434 -10.01 -8.30 22.32
N LEU A 435 -8.75 -8.10 22.69
CA LEU A 435 -7.97 -6.93 22.26
C LEU A 435 -7.76 -6.94 20.74
N ALA A 436 -7.62 -8.12 20.13
CA ALA A 436 -7.45 -8.29 18.70
C ALA A 436 -8.71 -7.79 17.95
N GLU A 437 -9.90 -8.26 18.33
CA GLU A 437 -11.17 -7.82 17.74
C GLU A 437 -11.41 -6.31 17.91
N LYS A 438 -11.04 -5.75 19.08
CA LYS A 438 -11.10 -4.31 19.27
C LYS A 438 -10.20 -3.56 18.30
N ARG A 439 -8.94 -3.98 18.19
CA ARG A 439 -7.96 -3.36 17.27
C ARG A 439 -8.38 -3.53 15.83
N PHE A 440 -8.93 -4.70 15.51
CA PHE A 440 -9.48 -4.97 14.21
C PHE A 440 -10.63 -4.01 13.85
N LEU A 441 -11.65 -3.89 14.71
CA LEU A 441 -12.76 -2.94 14.43
C LEU A 441 -12.24 -1.51 14.21
N ILE A 442 -11.35 -1.06 15.07
CA ILE A 442 -10.77 0.28 14.94
C ILE A 442 -10.02 0.40 13.62
N GLY A 443 -9.17 -0.57 13.29
CA GLY A 443 -8.37 -0.56 12.07
C GLY A 443 -9.23 -0.59 10.83
N VAL A 444 -10.18 -1.52 10.72
CA VAL A 444 -11.04 -1.64 9.53
C VAL A 444 -11.94 -0.41 9.35
N VAL A 445 -12.49 0.15 10.41
CA VAL A 445 -13.32 1.38 10.27
C VAL A 445 -12.46 2.57 9.84
N ILE A 446 -11.21 2.71 10.34
CA ILE A 446 -10.29 3.75 9.85
C ILE A 446 -10.00 3.54 8.36
N HIS A 447 -9.70 2.31 7.95
CA HIS A 447 -9.36 1.97 6.58
C HIS A 447 -10.54 2.26 5.63
N GLU A 448 -11.71 1.68 5.91
CA GLU A 448 -12.88 1.81 5.04
C GLU A 448 -13.43 3.26 4.97
N ILE A 449 -13.45 3.98 6.07
CA ILE A 449 -13.84 5.40 6.06
C ILE A 449 -12.78 6.25 5.35
N GLY A 450 -11.52 5.85 5.42
CA GLY A 450 -10.43 6.49 4.68
C GLY A 450 -10.63 6.45 3.18
N HIS A 451 -11.16 5.35 2.65
CA HIS A 451 -11.52 5.20 1.25
C HIS A 451 -12.57 6.20 0.77
N PHE A 452 -13.32 6.85 1.62
CA PHE A 452 -14.21 7.95 1.20
C PHE A 452 -13.44 9.08 0.52
N TYR A 453 -12.15 9.26 0.85
CA TYR A 453 -11.25 10.22 0.20
C TYR A 453 -10.52 9.60 -0.99
N PHE A 454 -9.99 8.39 -0.83
CA PHE A 454 -9.22 7.62 -1.81
C PHE A 454 -9.76 6.18 -1.84
N PRO A 455 -10.54 5.73 -2.85
CA PRO A 455 -10.71 6.33 -4.16
C PRO A 455 -12.08 7.02 -4.37
N MET A 456 -12.97 7.11 -3.36
CA MET A 456 -14.35 7.54 -3.62
C MET A 456 -14.48 9.00 -4.09
N ILE A 457 -13.55 9.88 -3.69
CA ILE A 457 -13.50 11.27 -4.14
C ILE A 457 -12.33 11.53 -5.08
N VAL A 458 -11.12 11.07 -4.75
CA VAL A 458 -9.97 11.07 -5.66
C VAL A 458 -10.00 9.75 -6.43
N ASN A 459 -10.74 9.73 -7.54
CA ASN A 459 -11.25 8.53 -8.20
C ASN A 459 -10.22 7.89 -9.15
N SER A 460 -9.26 7.12 -8.62
CA SER A 460 -8.29 6.37 -9.41
C SER A 460 -8.93 5.18 -10.16
N ASP A 461 -8.23 4.66 -11.19
CA ASP A 461 -8.62 3.43 -11.88
C ASP A 461 -8.09 2.20 -11.14
N GLU A 462 -8.89 1.65 -10.25
CA GLU A 462 -8.55 0.51 -9.40
C GLU A 462 -8.38 -0.80 -10.20
N ARG A 463 -8.99 -0.92 -11.37
CA ARG A 463 -8.79 -2.06 -12.28
C ARG A 463 -7.36 -2.13 -12.81
N GLN A 464 -6.67 -0.98 -12.90
CA GLN A 464 -5.31 -0.88 -13.38
C GLN A 464 -4.31 -0.76 -12.25
N TRP A 465 -4.63 0.04 -11.23
CA TRP A 465 -3.69 0.50 -10.21
C TRP A 465 -4.29 0.45 -8.81
N THR A 466 -4.54 -0.75 -8.29
CA THR A 466 -5.06 -0.94 -6.93
C THR A 466 -4.24 -0.20 -5.86
N TRP A 467 -2.94 0.00 -6.07
CA TRP A 467 -2.12 0.73 -5.12
C TRP A 467 -2.49 2.21 -4.93
N MET A 468 -3.15 2.85 -5.92
CA MET A 468 -3.61 4.23 -5.80
C MET A 468 -4.87 4.37 -4.94
N ASP A 469 -5.56 3.29 -4.78
CA ASP A 469 -6.65 3.07 -3.87
C ASP A 469 -6.07 2.61 -2.52
N GLU A 470 -5.70 1.38 -2.40
CA GLU A 470 -5.30 0.69 -1.18
C GLU A 470 -4.00 1.24 -0.56
N GLY A 471 -3.02 1.53 -1.41
CA GLY A 471 -1.71 1.97 -0.91
C GLY A 471 -1.70 3.40 -0.37
N LEU A 472 -2.45 4.32 -1.01
CA LEU A 472 -2.59 5.69 -0.49
C LEU A 472 -3.44 5.68 0.79
N ASN A 473 -4.50 4.88 0.80
CA ASN A 473 -5.34 4.72 1.96
C ASN A 473 -4.59 4.07 3.13
N SER A 474 -3.89 2.93 2.91
CA SER A 474 -3.10 2.24 3.95
C SER A 474 -1.99 3.12 4.56
N TYR A 475 -1.47 4.08 3.80
CA TYR A 475 -0.56 5.06 4.37
C TYR A 475 -1.28 5.99 5.36
N LEU A 476 -2.42 6.57 4.98
CA LEU A 476 -3.17 7.49 5.85
C LEU A 476 -3.86 6.77 7.01
N ASP A 477 -4.33 5.54 6.81
CA ASP A 477 -4.91 4.75 7.89
C ASP A 477 -3.89 4.50 9.01
N SER A 478 -2.63 4.26 8.62
CA SER A 478 -1.55 4.11 9.60
C SER A 478 -1.26 5.40 10.38
N VAL A 479 -1.44 6.56 9.76
CA VAL A 479 -1.34 7.84 10.45
C VAL A 479 -2.50 8.02 11.42
N ALA A 480 -3.74 7.78 10.96
CA ALA A 480 -4.94 7.88 11.77
C ALA A 480 -4.93 6.88 12.95
N GLY A 481 -4.51 5.65 12.68
CA GLY A 481 -4.43 4.62 13.72
C GLY A 481 -3.42 4.93 14.81
N ARG A 482 -2.24 5.46 14.47
CA ARG A 482 -1.25 5.90 15.46
C ARG A 482 -1.73 7.11 16.27
N GLU A 483 -2.57 7.95 15.69
CA GLU A 483 -3.20 9.07 16.41
C GLU A 483 -4.36 8.60 17.29
N TRP A 484 -5.00 7.49 16.95
CA TRP A 484 -5.99 6.85 17.80
C TRP A 484 -5.34 6.17 19.01
N ASP A 485 -4.37 5.30 18.78
CA ASP A 485 -3.63 4.57 19.82
C ASP A 485 -2.21 4.23 19.31
N ALA A 486 -1.20 4.81 19.96
CA ALA A 486 0.21 4.60 19.60
C ALA A 486 0.70 3.15 19.81
N GLU A 487 -0.03 2.33 20.56
CA GLU A 487 0.33 0.93 20.83
C GLU A 487 -0.22 -0.04 19.76
N ILE A 488 -1.06 0.42 18.86
CA ILE A 488 -1.52 -0.41 17.74
C ILE A 488 -0.37 -0.55 16.73
N PRO A 489 0.08 -1.78 16.42
CA PRO A 489 1.12 -1.99 15.40
C PRO A 489 0.53 -1.77 14.00
N TRP A 490 1.02 -0.75 13.31
CA TRP A 490 0.65 -0.46 11.91
C TRP A 490 1.77 -0.90 10.97
N GLY A 491 1.43 -1.68 9.94
CA GLY A 491 2.36 -2.39 9.06
C GLY A 491 3.20 -1.54 8.09
N VAL A 492 3.12 -0.20 8.12
CA VAL A 492 3.82 0.67 7.16
C VAL A 492 5.26 1.04 7.54
N GLU A 493 5.76 0.55 8.68
CA GLU A 493 7.16 0.78 9.03
C GLU A 493 8.08 0.00 8.10
N PRO A 494 9.16 0.63 7.60
CA PRO A 494 10.00 0.03 6.55
C PRO A 494 10.53 -1.36 6.87
N ARG A 495 10.80 -1.65 8.13
CA ARG A 495 11.31 -2.96 8.58
C ARG A 495 10.33 -4.13 8.37
N TYR A 496 9.03 -3.86 8.16
CA TYR A 496 8.02 -4.92 8.02
C TYR A 496 7.81 -5.38 6.57
N ILE A 497 8.25 -4.58 5.58
CA ILE A 497 8.09 -4.95 4.17
C ILE A 497 9.28 -5.78 3.63
N THR A 498 10.35 -5.94 4.40
CA THR A 498 11.62 -6.55 3.98
C THR A 498 11.46 -7.96 3.43
N ASP A 499 10.69 -8.82 4.09
CA ASP A 499 10.43 -10.20 3.66
C ASP A 499 9.72 -10.27 2.29
N TYR A 500 8.76 -9.36 2.06
CA TYR A 500 8.11 -9.28 0.76
C TYR A 500 9.08 -8.78 -0.33
N MET A 501 9.91 -7.79 -0.02
CA MET A 501 10.84 -7.22 -0.99
C MET A 501 11.94 -8.20 -1.42
N GLU A 502 12.30 -9.19 -0.59
CA GLU A 502 13.18 -10.31 -0.99
C GLU A 502 12.43 -11.46 -1.69
N SER A 503 11.11 -11.48 -1.63
CA SER A 503 10.29 -12.59 -2.13
C SER A 503 10.39 -12.72 -3.65
N GLN A 504 10.45 -13.96 -4.14
CA GLN A 504 10.34 -14.27 -5.57
C GLN A 504 8.94 -14.06 -6.13
N ASN A 505 7.94 -13.92 -5.27
CA ASN A 505 6.56 -13.60 -5.63
C ASN A 505 6.30 -12.09 -5.65
N GLN A 506 7.32 -11.27 -5.49
CA GLN A 506 7.24 -9.84 -5.68
C GLN A 506 7.04 -9.50 -7.15
N VAL A 507 6.08 -8.62 -7.45
CA VAL A 507 5.90 -7.99 -8.76
C VAL A 507 5.96 -6.48 -8.61
N PRO A 508 6.23 -5.69 -9.66
CA PRO A 508 6.18 -4.23 -9.58
C PRO A 508 4.82 -3.75 -9.06
N VAL A 509 4.81 -2.70 -8.25
CA VAL A 509 3.57 -2.08 -7.74
C VAL A 509 2.66 -1.61 -8.88
N MET A 510 3.24 -1.24 -10.01
CA MET A 510 2.52 -0.84 -11.24
C MET A 510 1.87 -2.00 -12.00
N THR A 511 1.92 -3.23 -11.46
CA THR A 511 1.27 -4.40 -12.07
C THR A 511 -0.25 -4.24 -12.04
N GLN A 512 -0.90 -4.64 -13.12
CA GLN A 512 -2.36 -4.64 -13.22
C GLN A 512 -2.98 -5.53 -12.12
N SER A 513 -4.07 -5.07 -11.51
CA SER A 513 -4.66 -5.60 -10.29
C SER A 513 -4.89 -7.11 -10.28
N ASP A 514 -5.50 -7.67 -11.36
CA ASP A 514 -5.76 -9.12 -11.46
C ASP A 514 -4.50 -9.97 -11.77
N SER A 515 -3.35 -9.34 -11.96
CA SER A 515 -2.06 -10.00 -12.24
C SER A 515 -1.08 -9.92 -11.07
N VAL A 516 -1.49 -9.37 -9.95
CA VAL A 516 -0.67 -9.29 -8.73
C VAL A 516 -0.63 -10.66 -8.06
N LEU A 517 0.58 -11.16 -7.76
CA LEU A 517 0.75 -12.49 -7.17
C LEU A 517 0.41 -12.52 -5.66
N ARG A 518 0.67 -11.42 -4.96
CA ARG A 518 0.36 -11.24 -3.53
C ARG A 518 -0.23 -9.85 -3.34
N LEU A 519 -1.56 -9.79 -3.27
CA LEU A 519 -2.31 -8.53 -3.30
C LEU A 519 -1.95 -7.62 -2.11
N GLY A 520 -2.10 -8.09 -0.88
CA GLY A 520 -1.85 -7.28 0.31
C GLY A 520 -0.46 -6.64 0.36
N PRO A 521 0.65 -7.41 0.30
CA PRO A 521 1.97 -6.80 0.29
C PRO A 521 2.22 -5.89 -0.91
N ASN A 522 1.64 -6.16 -2.08
CA ASN A 522 1.89 -5.37 -3.30
C ASN A 522 1.08 -4.09 -3.37
N ALA A 523 -0.24 -4.20 -3.17
CA ALA A 523 -1.16 -3.08 -3.36
C ALA A 523 -1.29 -2.19 -2.12
N TYR A 524 -1.16 -2.76 -0.92
CA TYR A 524 -1.29 -2.10 0.38
C TYR A 524 0.07 -1.75 0.99
N ALA A 525 0.81 -2.76 1.48
CA ALA A 525 1.95 -2.54 2.36
C ALA A 525 3.14 -1.87 1.65
N LYS A 526 3.58 -2.33 0.47
CA LYS A 526 4.75 -1.77 -0.22
C LYS A 526 4.57 -0.32 -0.65
N PRO A 527 3.46 0.09 -1.30
CA PRO A 527 3.24 1.49 -1.63
C PRO A 527 3.03 2.36 -0.38
N ALA A 528 2.31 1.91 0.63
CA ALA A 528 2.15 2.64 1.88
C ALA A 528 3.50 2.87 2.59
N THR A 529 4.36 1.84 2.64
CA THR A 529 5.73 1.95 3.16
C THR A 529 6.56 2.94 2.34
N ALA A 530 6.48 2.89 1.01
CA ALA A 530 7.19 3.83 0.13
C ALA A 530 6.77 5.27 0.42
N ILE A 531 5.47 5.52 0.58
CA ILE A 531 4.93 6.85 0.90
C ILE A 531 5.35 7.30 2.31
N ASN A 532 5.35 6.39 3.28
CA ASN A 532 5.87 6.66 4.61
C ASN A 532 7.36 7.06 4.58
N ILE A 533 8.19 6.36 3.80
CA ILE A 533 9.61 6.70 3.59
C ILE A 533 9.75 8.08 2.93
N LEU A 534 8.93 8.42 1.96
CA LEU A 534 8.95 9.77 1.36
C LEU A 534 8.70 10.84 2.40
N ARG A 535 7.71 10.65 3.26
CA ARG A 535 7.35 11.61 4.29
C ARG A 535 8.40 11.72 5.40
N GLU A 536 8.83 10.60 5.95
CA GLU A 536 9.67 10.58 7.16
C GLU A 536 11.16 10.74 6.84
N THR A 537 11.62 10.20 5.69
CA THR A 537 13.05 10.02 5.40
C THR A 537 13.55 10.91 4.26
N ILE A 538 12.77 11.08 3.17
CA ILE A 538 13.24 11.75 1.94
C ILE A 538 12.85 13.23 1.91
N MET A 539 11.56 13.55 2.02
CA MET A 539 11.03 14.90 1.85
C MET A 539 10.93 15.67 3.18
N GLY A 540 10.68 14.96 4.28
CA GLY A 540 10.26 15.51 5.55
C GLY A 540 8.77 15.84 5.58
N ARG A 541 8.18 15.82 6.78
CA ARG A 541 6.74 15.92 7.01
C ARG A 541 6.08 17.14 6.40
N GLU A 542 6.65 18.33 6.63
CA GLU A 542 6.05 19.59 6.19
C GLU A 542 5.89 19.65 4.66
N LEU A 543 6.93 19.26 3.94
CA LEU A 543 6.95 19.34 2.48
C LEU A 543 6.11 18.23 1.84
N PHE A 544 6.17 17.02 2.40
CA PHE A 544 5.33 15.92 1.93
C PHE A 544 3.85 16.21 2.16
N ASP A 545 3.46 16.64 3.37
CA ASP A 545 2.06 16.90 3.72
C ASP A 545 1.49 18.03 2.82
N PHE A 546 2.29 19.03 2.49
CA PHE A 546 1.92 20.06 1.53
C PHE A 546 1.68 19.48 0.12
N ALA A 547 2.62 18.69 -0.40
CA ALA A 547 2.52 18.13 -1.75
C ALA A 547 1.36 17.13 -1.87
N PHE A 548 1.16 16.29 -0.86
CA PHE A 548 0.06 15.31 -0.81
C PHE A 548 -1.31 16.01 -0.74
N LYS A 549 -1.41 17.07 0.04
CA LYS A 549 -2.63 17.89 0.11
C LYS A 549 -2.93 18.58 -1.23
N GLU A 550 -1.91 19.05 -1.93
CA GLU A 550 -2.07 19.66 -3.25
C GLU A 550 -2.56 18.62 -4.28
N TYR A 551 -1.97 17.41 -4.28
CA TYR A 551 -2.47 16.30 -5.10
C TYR A 551 -3.95 16.01 -4.83
N SER A 552 -4.31 15.86 -3.57
CA SER A 552 -5.68 15.55 -3.16
C SER A 552 -6.68 16.60 -3.63
N ARG A 553 -6.35 17.89 -3.48
CA ARG A 553 -7.20 19.01 -3.89
C ARG A 553 -7.33 19.15 -5.41
N LEU A 554 -6.25 18.95 -6.15
CA LEU A 554 -6.25 19.02 -7.61
C LEU A 554 -7.12 17.93 -8.24
N TRP A 555 -7.14 16.75 -7.62
CA TRP A 555 -7.80 15.57 -8.16
C TRP A 555 -9.10 15.18 -7.43
N ALA A 556 -9.56 15.98 -6.47
CA ALA A 556 -10.89 15.80 -5.87
C ALA A 556 -11.96 15.81 -6.97
N PHE A 557 -12.84 14.80 -6.95
CA PHE A 557 -13.90 14.55 -7.95
C PHE A 557 -13.37 14.37 -9.39
N LYS A 558 -12.14 13.90 -9.52
CA LYS A 558 -11.49 13.63 -10.79
C LYS A 558 -10.77 12.30 -10.76
N ARG A 559 -10.30 11.87 -11.93
CA ARG A 559 -9.64 10.58 -12.11
C ARG A 559 -8.15 10.75 -12.40
N PRO A 560 -7.28 10.73 -11.37
CA PRO A 560 -5.84 10.76 -11.55
C PRO A 560 -5.30 9.41 -12.06
N THR A 561 -4.13 9.48 -12.67
CA THR A 561 -3.29 8.33 -13.01
C THR A 561 -2.03 8.34 -12.14
N PRO A 562 -1.23 7.26 -12.08
CA PRO A 562 0.07 7.28 -11.40
C PRO A 562 0.99 8.43 -11.84
N ALA A 563 0.98 8.77 -13.14
CA ALA A 563 1.76 9.88 -13.67
C ALA A 563 1.35 11.22 -13.06
N ASP A 564 0.06 11.42 -12.82
CA ASP A 564 -0.45 12.64 -12.22
C ASP A 564 -0.02 12.76 -10.75
N PHE A 565 -0.04 11.65 -10.01
CA PHE A 565 0.46 11.59 -8.65
C PHE A 565 1.96 11.91 -8.58
N PHE A 566 2.78 11.20 -9.34
CA PHE A 566 4.23 11.38 -9.33
C PHE A 566 4.63 12.82 -9.68
N ARG A 567 4.08 13.35 -10.78
CA ARG A 567 4.35 14.71 -11.21
C ARG A 567 3.89 15.77 -10.20
N THR A 568 2.72 15.58 -9.60
CA THR A 568 2.23 16.54 -8.59
C THR A 568 3.13 16.55 -7.37
N MET A 569 3.58 15.38 -6.90
CA MET A 569 4.49 15.31 -5.76
C MET A 569 5.82 15.99 -6.05
N GLU A 570 6.37 15.85 -7.25
CA GLU A 570 7.61 16.51 -7.67
C GLU A 570 7.43 18.02 -7.87
N GLU A 571 6.39 18.44 -8.59
CA GLU A 571 6.13 19.86 -8.85
C GLU A 571 5.87 20.65 -7.57
N ALA A 572 5.05 20.10 -6.67
CA ALA A 572 4.71 20.75 -5.42
C ALA A 572 5.90 20.81 -4.45
N SER A 573 6.77 19.79 -4.44
CA SER A 573 7.92 19.74 -3.56
C SER A 573 9.18 20.37 -4.14
N GLY A 574 9.32 20.41 -5.46
CA GLY A 574 10.55 20.80 -6.16
C GLY A 574 11.69 19.78 -6.02
N ILE A 575 11.41 18.56 -5.58
CA ILE A 575 12.38 17.46 -5.43
C ILE A 575 12.28 16.52 -6.64
N ASP A 576 13.41 16.16 -7.23
CA ASP A 576 13.52 15.10 -8.25
C ASP A 576 13.37 13.73 -7.57
N LEU A 577 12.22 13.08 -7.76
CA LEU A 577 11.87 11.78 -7.18
C LEU A 577 11.83 10.66 -8.23
N ASP A 578 12.21 10.91 -9.48
CA ASP A 578 12.19 9.93 -10.56
C ASP A 578 12.91 8.62 -10.19
N TRP A 579 14.04 8.72 -9.50
CA TRP A 579 14.81 7.57 -9.01
C TRP A 579 14.01 6.75 -7.99
N PHE A 580 13.23 7.41 -7.14
CA PHE A 580 12.42 6.78 -6.11
C PHE A 580 11.23 6.04 -6.72
N TRP A 581 10.44 6.74 -7.56
CA TRP A 581 9.30 6.15 -8.24
C TRP A 581 9.72 4.95 -9.10
N ARG A 582 10.81 5.09 -9.87
CA ARG A 582 11.37 4.02 -10.69
C ARG A 582 11.72 2.78 -9.85
N GLY A 583 12.39 2.95 -8.74
CA GLY A 583 12.82 1.85 -7.88
C GLY A 583 11.64 1.17 -7.19
N TRP A 584 10.86 1.94 -6.44
CA TRP A 584 9.80 1.42 -5.60
C TRP A 584 8.60 0.89 -6.38
N PHE A 585 8.18 1.56 -7.46
CA PHE A 585 6.92 1.25 -8.14
C PHE A 585 7.11 0.42 -9.42
N TYR A 586 8.21 0.59 -10.16
CA TYR A 586 8.41 -0.05 -11.46
C TYR A 586 9.33 -1.27 -11.43
N THR A 587 10.03 -1.54 -10.33
CA THR A 587 10.94 -2.69 -10.22
C THR A 587 10.60 -3.58 -9.05
N THR A 588 11.27 -4.74 -9.00
CA THR A 588 11.28 -5.66 -7.87
C THR A 588 12.63 -5.63 -7.14
N ASP A 589 13.42 -4.57 -7.35
CA ASP A 589 14.62 -4.33 -6.56
C ASP A 589 14.25 -4.07 -5.10
N HIS A 590 15.17 -4.36 -4.20
CA HIS A 590 15.01 -4.13 -2.76
C HIS A 590 16.16 -3.28 -2.22
N VAL A 591 16.02 -2.78 -1.03
CA VAL A 591 17.08 -2.04 -0.34
C VAL A 591 17.97 -3.03 0.38
N ASP A 592 19.27 -2.99 0.06
CA ASP A 592 20.34 -3.70 0.75
C ASP A 592 21.63 -2.92 0.49
N ILE A 593 22.02 -2.09 1.46
CA ILE A 593 23.20 -1.21 1.36
C ILE A 593 24.24 -1.68 2.36
N SER A 594 25.29 -2.32 1.88
CA SER A 594 26.37 -2.85 2.70
C SER A 594 27.48 -1.81 2.98
N LEU A 595 27.95 -1.75 4.22
CA LEU A 595 29.22 -1.11 4.58
C LEU A 595 30.35 -2.14 4.44
N ASP A 596 30.96 -2.19 3.26
CA ASP A 596 31.93 -3.24 2.94
C ASP A 596 33.23 -3.07 3.70
N ARG A 597 33.75 -1.84 3.73
CA ARG A 597 35.08 -1.55 4.34
C ARG A 597 35.16 -0.13 4.89
N VAL A 598 35.89 -0.01 5.96
CA VAL A 598 36.29 1.26 6.57
C VAL A 598 37.80 1.32 6.64
N TYR A 599 38.38 2.25 5.94
CA TYR A 599 39.82 2.49 5.99
C TYR A 599 40.08 3.75 6.80
N GLN A 600 40.82 3.62 7.89
CA GLN A 600 41.39 4.79 8.52
C GLN A 600 42.62 5.22 7.70
N MET A 601 42.54 6.41 7.14
CA MET A 601 43.58 6.99 6.31
C MET A 601 44.42 7.99 7.10
N ARG A 602 45.60 8.21 6.66
CA ARG A 602 46.45 9.29 7.17
C ARG A 602 46.86 10.18 6.03
N MET A 603 46.92 11.46 6.29
CA MET A 603 47.41 12.42 5.31
C MET A 603 48.91 12.20 5.08
N ASP A 604 49.34 12.21 3.81
CA ASP A 604 50.73 12.34 3.40
C ASP A 604 51.14 13.78 3.69
N THR A 605 52.00 13.97 4.72
CA THR A 605 52.39 15.29 5.18
C THR A 605 53.53 15.88 4.37
N GLN A 606 54.18 15.08 3.51
CA GLN A 606 55.43 15.39 2.82
C GLN A 606 56.56 15.74 3.79
N ASN A 607 56.34 15.66 5.09
CA ASN A 607 57.34 15.89 6.12
C ASN A 607 58.12 14.60 6.36
N PRO A 608 59.38 14.50 5.91
CA PRO A 608 60.15 13.28 5.99
C PRO A 608 60.41 12.82 7.45
N ASP A 609 60.49 13.75 8.40
CA ASP A 609 60.70 13.39 9.83
C ASP A 609 59.45 12.64 10.37
N ILE A 610 58.23 12.93 9.85
CA ILE A 610 57.00 12.27 10.24
C ILE A 610 56.79 11.01 9.39
N ASP A 611 56.80 11.16 8.07
CA ASP A 611 56.38 10.09 7.16
C ASP A 611 57.35 8.92 7.19
N PHE A 612 58.68 9.19 7.22
CA PHE A 612 59.70 8.16 7.33
C PHE A 612 59.68 7.46 8.70
N SER A 613 59.36 8.21 9.77
CA SER A 613 59.16 7.60 11.09
C SER A 613 58.01 6.59 11.07
N ARG A 614 56.87 6.98 10.51
CA ARG A 614 55.68 6.11 10.34
C ARG A 614 55.95 4.88 9.47
N GLN A 615 56.65 5.07 8.36
CA GLN A 615 57.04 3.95 7.49
C GLN A 615 57.99 2.98 8.18
N ARG A 616 58.93 3.49 8.94
CA ARG A 616 59.84 2.68 9.74
C ARG A 616 59.10 1.84 10.79
N GLU A 617 58.13 2.43 11.48
CA GLU A 617 57.29 1.71 12.44
C GLU A 617 56.45 0.63 11.77
N PHE A 618 55.89 0.93 10.60
CA PHE A 618 55.16 -0.06 9.80
C PHE A 618 56.05 -1.23 9.40
N GLU A 619 57.23 -0.98 8.82
CA GLU A 619 58.17 -2.07 8.46
C GLU A 619 58.57 -2.92 9.67
N LYS A 620 58.80 -2.29 10.83
CA LYS A 620 59.11 -3.02 12.07
C LYS A 620 57.96 -3.88 12.59
N SER A 621 56.70 -3.54 12.22
CA SER A 621 55.54 -4.34 12.58
C SER A 621 55.36 -5.60 11.72
N LEU A 622 55.99 -5.63 10.55
CA LEU A 622 55.94 -6.79 9.68
C LEU A 622 56.75 -7.95 10.25
N PRO A 623 56.32 -9.20 10.02
CA PRO A 623 57.10 -10.37 10.39
C PRO A 623 58.49 -10.31 9.73
N PRO A 624 59.56 -10.63 10.46
CA PRO A 624 60.89 -10.67 9.86
C PRO A 624 60.97 -11.69 8.72
N SER A 625 61.81 -11.41 7.73
CA SER A 625 62.03 -12.34 6.63
C SER A 625 62.51 -13.70 7.19
N VAL A 626 61.80 -14.77 6.82
CA VAL A 626 62.18 -16.15 7.23
C VAL A 626 63.65 -16.48 6.87
N TYR A 627 64.09 -15.95 5.74
CA TYR A 627 65.53 -16.14 5.33
C TYR A 627 66.45 -15.45 6.27
N VAL A 628 66.23 -14.22 6.65
CA VAL A 628 67.06 -13.45 7.58
C VAL A 628 67.05 -14.10 8.96
N GLU A 629 65.89 -14.54 9.42
CA GLU A 629 65.70 -15.18 10.72
C GLU A 629 66.51 -16.53 10.79
N ARG A 630 66.38 -17.35 9.74
CA ARG A 630 67.17 -18.63 9.67
C ARG A 630 68.64 -18.41 9.58
N ASN A 631 69.10 -17.45 8.78
CA ASN A 631 70.51 -17.10 8.74
C ASN A 631 71.02 -16.67 10.12
N ARG A 632 70.21 -15.89 10.86
CA ARG A 632 70.59 -15.47 12.22
C ARG A 632 70.63 -16.65 13.17
N GLN A 633 69.69 -17.59 13.09
CA GLN A 633 69.69 -18.81 13.91
C GLN A 633 70.88 -19.72 13.60
N GLU A 634 71.31 -19.79 12.36
CA GLU A 634 72.50 -20.57 11.94
C GLU A 634 73.81 -19.84 12.14
N GLY A 635 73.77 -18.57 12.60
CA GLY A 635 75.02 -17.79 12.83
C GLY A 635 75.69 -17.33 11.54
N LEU A 636 74.90 -17.27 10.42
CA LEU A 636 75.44 -16.82 9.12
C LEU A 636 75.55 -15.30 9.12
N LEU A 637 76.75 -14.76 9.07
CA LEU A 637 77.01 -13.32 8.95
C LEU A 637 76.98 -12.91 7.49
N THR A 638 76.40 -11.74 7.17
CA THR A 638 76.46 -11.10 5.86
C THR A 638 77.90 -10.73 5.49
N TRP A 639 78.13 -10.42 4.21
CA TRP A 639 79.48 -9.97 3.77
C TRP A 639 79.85 -8.67 4.48
N VAL A 640 78.94 -7.72 4.61
CA VAL A 640 79.19 -6.42 5.26
C VAL A 640 79.49 -6.59 6.76
N GLU A 641 78.87 -7.53 7.44
CA GLU A 641 79.16 -7.82 8.87
C GLU A 641 80.55 -8.43 9.07
N ARG A 642 81.03 -9.20 8.06
CA ARG A 642 82.33 -9.83 8.10
C ARG A 642 83.43 -8.88 7.64
N ASN A 643 83.18 -7.90 6.76
CA ASN A 643 84.11 -6.99 6.17
C ASN A 643 83.71 -5.53 6.45
N ARG A 644 84.04 -5.06 7.60
CA ARG A 644 83.60 -3.75 8.10
C ARG A 644 84.14 -2.56 7.26
N ASP A 645 85.21 -2.77 6.50
CA ASP A 645 85.84 -1.74 5.67
C ASP A 645 84.97 -1.35 4.43
N VAL A 646 83.97 -2.14 4.08
CA VAL A 646 83.04 -1.84 2.96
C VAL A 646 81.75 -1.14 3.42
N ARG A 647 81.62 -0.88 4.70
CA ARG A 647 80.44 -0.20 5.25
C ARG A 647 80.45 1.28 4.88
N ASP A 648 79.28 1.76 4.51
CA ASP A 648 79.04 3.17 4.23
C ASP A 648 77.88 3.77 5.04
N PHE A 649 77.51 4.94 4.70
CA PHE A 649 76.38 5.64 5.33
C PHE A 649 75.03 4.81 5.35
N TYR A 650 74.80 4.06 4.30
CA TYR A 650 73.53 3.29 4.13
C TYR A 650 73.58 1.95 4.86
N ASP A 651 74.80 1.47 5.31
CA ASP A 651 74.86 0.32 6.19
C ASP A 651 74.64 0.67 7.67
N ASP A 652 74.84 1.94 8.03
CA ASP A 652 74.64 2.47 9.38
C ASP A 652 73.31 3.16 9.54
N ASN A 653 72.64 3.44 8.46
CA ASN A 653 71.37 4.14 8.43
C ASN A 653 70.38 3.35 7.57
N ASP A 654 69.08 3.32 7.98
CA ASP A 654 68.06 2.70 7.19
C ASP A 654 67.56 3.64 6.05
N GLN A 655 66.76 3.08 5.14
CA GLN A 655 66.13 3.81 4.04
C GLN A 655 65.21 4.95 4.49
N PHE A 656 64.83 5.01 5.76
CA PHE A 656 63.99 6.04 6.37
C PHE A 656 64.81 7.07 7.15
N THR A 657 66.14 7.11 6.94
CA THR A 657 66.95 8.16 7.55
C THR A 657 66.83 9.45 6.76
N VAL A 658 66.33 10.51 7.42
CA VAL A 658 66.10 11.80 6.78
C VAL A 658 67.42 12.51 6.49
N THR A 659 67.66 12.80 5.23
CA THR A 659 68.85 13.58 4.78
C THR A 659 68.45 15.04 4.48
N ASN A 660 69.48 15.84 4.11
CA ASN A 660 69.21 17.23 3.70
C ASN A 660 68.47 17.31 2.35
N VAL A 661 68.46 16.24 1.54
CA VAL A 661 67.76 16.22 0.27
C VAL A 661 66.24 16.22 0.54
N GLU A 662 65.78 15.32 1.41
CA GLU A 662 64.35 15.23 1.77
C GLU A 662 63.90 16.51 2.49
N ARG A 663 64.70 17.07 3.40
CA ARG A 663 64.37 18.31 4.11
C ARG A 663 64.28 19.51 3.17
N ASN A 664 65.19 19.61 2.19
CA ASN A 664 65.10 20.68 1.18
C ASN A 664 63.86 20.51 0.29
N SER A 665 63.51 19.31 -0.08
CA SER A 665 62.29 19.00 -0.83
C SER A 665 61.03 19.44 -0.05
N TYR A 666 60.98 19.12 1.23
CA TYR A 666 59.88 19.55 2.11
C TYR A 666 59.82 21.06 2.27
N ASN A 667 60.90 21.74 2.46
CA ASN A 667 60.94 23.19 2.54
C ASN A 667 60.42 23.85 1.23
N SER A 668 60.83 23.33 0.06
CA SER A 668 60.31 23.81 -1.22
C SER A 668 58.82 23.54 -1.39
N PHE A 669 58.34 22.42 -0.91
CA PHE A 669 56.91 22.13 -0.85
C PHE A 669 56.17 23.17 0.01
N LEU A 670 56.66 23.45 1.22
CA LEU A 670 56.07 24.44 2.11
C LEU A 670 56.07 25.86 1.53
N GLU A 671 57.12 26.25 0.78
CA GLU A 671 57.20 27.54 0.10
C GLU A 671 56.16 27.67 -1.02
N GLY A 672 55.74 26.57 -1.61
CA GLY A 672 54.74 26.53 -2.68
C GLY A 672 53.27 26.58 -2.20
N LEU A 673 53.02 26.40 -0.88
CA LEU A 673 51.68 26.36 -0.32
C LEU A 673 51.12 27.78 -0.09
N GLU A 674 49.81 27.94 -0.37
CA GLU A 674 49.07 29.11 0.10
C GLU A 674 48.82 29.05 1.63
N ASP A 675 48.44 30.22 2.23
CA ASP A 675 48.24 30.28 3.68
C ASP A 675 47.18 29.34 4.21
N TRP A 676 46.09 29.12 3.48
CA TRP A 676 45.02 28.23 3.87
C TRP A 676 45.46 26.74 3.76
N GLU A 677 46.22 26.40 2.73
CA GLU A 677 46.79 25.03 2.55
C GLU A 677 47.74 24.70 3.68
N ARG A 678 48.58 25.66 4.08
CA ARG A 678 49.47 25.51 5.23
C ARG A 678 48.73 25.27 6.52
N GLN A 679 47.58 26.01 6.76
CA GLN A 679 46.75 25.79 7.94
C GLN A 679 46.15 24.39 7.96
N VAL A 680 45.67 23.87 6.81
CA VAL A 680 45.13 22.51 6.68
C VAL A 680 46.23 21.48 6.98
N LEU A 681 47.45 21.67 6.43
CA LEU A 681 48.57 20.79 6.68
C LEU A 681 48.99 20.79 8.16
N ASP A 682 49.07 21.96 8.80
CA ASP A 682 49.39 22.10 10.22
C ASP A 682 48.39 21.36 11.11
N ARG A 683 47.09 21.47 10.80
CA ARG A 683 46.04 20.72 11.50
C ARG A 683 46.16 19.21 11.30
N ALA A 684 46.49 18.76 10.11
CA ALA A 684 46.68 17.34 9.80
C ALA A 684 47.93 16.76 10.47
N ILE A 685 48.97 17.58 10.65
CA ILE A 685 50.20 17.19 11.35
C ILE A 685 50.02 17.12 12.86
N SER A 686 49.16 17.96 13.44
CA SER A 686 48.86 17.96 14.88
C SER A 686 47.97 16.80 15.34
N ASP A 687 47.57 15.91 14.44
CA ASP A 687 46.63 14.81 14.65
C ASP A 687 45.21 15.26 15.07
N ASP A 688 44.85 16.52 14.80
CA ASP A 688 43.54 17.10 15.11
C ASP A 688 42.44 16.61 14.12
N LEU A 689 42.82 15.88 13.04
CA LEU A 689 41.92 15.36 12.03
C LEU A 689 42.10 13.87 11.80
N SER A 690 40.99 13.15 11.81
CA SER A 690 40.93 11.73 11.44
C SER A 690 40.26 11.60 10.06
N TYR A 691 40.76 10.71 9.23
CA TYR A 691 40.30 10.49 7.86
C TYR A 691 39.81 9.05 7.71
N TYR A 692 38.55 8.89 7.24
CA TYR A 692 38.00 7.56 7.00
C TYR A 692 37.49 7.47 5.57
N LEU A 693 37.92 6.44 4.83
CA LEU A 693 37.34 6.10 3.55
C LEU A 693 36.38 4.94 3.76
N LEU A 694 35.11 5.21 3.53
CA LEU A 694 34.00 4.26 3.64
C LEU A 694 33.68 3.73 2.25
N GLU A 695 33.60 2.41 2.10
CA GLU A 695 33.19 1.75 0.86
C GLU A 695 31.81 1.11 1.08
N PHE A 696 30.88 1.42 0.18
CA PHE A 696 29.51 0.91 0.21
C PHE A 696 29.19 0.16 -1.07
N SER A 697 28.39 -0.90 -0.96
CA SER A 697 27.76 -1.61 -2.07
C SER A 697 26.25 -1.52 -1.96
N ASN A 698 25.57 -1.33 -3.09
CA ASN A 698 24.14 -1.51 -3.23
C ASN A 698 23.91 -2.94 -3.76
N VAL A 699 23.57 -3.85 -2.85
CA VAL A 699 23.41 -5.28 -3.11
C VAL A 699 22.03 -5.57 -3.67
N GLY A 700 21.00 -4.93 -3.12
CA GLY A 700 19.59 -5.14 -3.47
C GLY A 700 19.14 -4.43 -4.75
N GLY A 701 19.92 -3.47 -5.23
CA GLY A 701 19.67 -2.76 -6.50
C GLY A 701 18.80 -1.51 -6.40
N LEU A 702 17.96 -1.37 -5.39
CA LEU A 702 17.16 -0.17 -5.15
C LEU A 702 18.05 0.90 -4.51
N VAL A 703 18.09 2.09 -5.12
CA VAL A 703 18.90 3.20 -4.59
C VAL A 703 18.15 3.94 -3.50
N MET A 704 18.86 4.22 -2.38
CA MET A 704 18.34 4.98 -1.25
C MET A 704 19.43 5.89 -0.69
N PRO A 705 19.09 6.90 0.11
CA PRO A 705 20.07 7.63 0.91
C PRO A 705 20.87 6.69 1.81
N ILE A 706 22.11 7.03 2.07
CA ILE A 706 22.92 6.33 3.08
C ILE A 706 22.88 7.13 4.36
N ILE A 707 22.25 6.59 5.39
CA ILE A 707 22.10 7.22 6.69
C ILE A 707 23.10 6.57 7.64
N LEU A 708 24.05 7.35 8.14
CA LEU A 708 25.15 6.85 8.97
C LEU A 708 25.05 7.43 10.38
N GLN A 709 25.16 6.59 11.37
CA GLN A 709 25.46 7.01 12.72
C GLN A 709 26.93 6.70 13.02
N PHE A 710 27.69 7.71 13.41
CA PHE A 710 29.04 7.57 13.92
C PHE A 710 29.02 7.61 15.44
N ASP A 711 29.62 6.63 16.08
CA ASP A 711 29.92 6.68 17.51
C ASP A 711 31.41 6.95 17.69
N TYR A 712 31.76 7.89 18.53
CA TYR A 712 33.10 8.36 18.74
C TYR A 712 33.73 7.83 20.04
N ALA A 713 35.07 7.84 20.11
CA ALA A 713 35.81 7.39 21.27
C ALA A 713 35.51 8.20 22.55
N ASP A 714 35.04 9.45 22.41
CA ASP A 714 34.62 10.30 23.51
C ASP A 714 33.21 9.99 24.05
N GLY A 715 32.51 9.02 23.46
CA GLY A 715 31.16 8.60 23.79
C GLY A 715 30.06 9.47 23.18
N SER A 716 30.38 10.44 22.33
CA SER A 716 29.40 11.20 21.55
C SER A 716 29.02 10.45 20.27
N SER A 717 27.87 10.80 19.70
CA SER A 717 27.39 10.27 18.42
C SER A 717 26.98 11.40 17.48
N GLU A 718 27.08 11.15 16.17
CA GLU A 718 26.68 12.08 15.12
C GLU A 718 26.02 11.32 13.98
N GLU A 719 24.96 11.89 13.40
CA GLU A 719 24.29 11.35 12.21
C GLU A 719 24.74 12.11 10.95
N MET A 720 25.01 11.36 9.87
CA MET A 720 25.28 11.90 8.54
C MET A 720 24.30 11.29 7.54
N ARG A 721 23.54 12.12 6.85
CA ARG A 721 22.64 11.72 5.75
C ARG A 721 23.30 12.03 4.41
N ILE A 722 23.61 10.99 3.65
CA ILE A 722 24.18 11.10 2.30
C ILE A 722 23.04 10.87 1.32
N PRO A 723 22.69 11.85 0.46
CA PRO A 723 21.56 11.73 -0.44
C PRO A 723 21.73 10.62 -1.47
N ALA A 724 20.62 10.11 -2.00
CA ALA A 724 20.60 8.99 -2.96
C ALA A 724 21.42 9.28 -4.22
N GLU A 725 21.65 10.55 -4.56
CA GLU A 725 22.45 11.00 -5.68
C GLU A 725 23.91 10.55 -5.63
N ILE A 726 24.41 10.05 -4.51
CA ILE A 726 25.72 9.44 -4.43
C ILE A 726 25.86 8.28 -5.42
N TRP A 727 24.74 7.59 -5.71
CA TRP A 727 24.67 6.43 -6.59
C TRP A 727 24.61 6.80 -8.09
N ARG A 728 24.48 8.08 -8.46
CA ARG A 728 24.29 8.52 -9.87
C ARG A 728 25.38 8.01 -10.83
N ARG A 729 26.62 7.94 -10.39
CA ARG A 729 27.74 7.52 -11.25
C ARG A 729 28.03 6.03 -11.18
N SER A 730 27.60 5.38 -10.11
CA SER A 730 27.76 3.94 -9.89
C SER A 730 26.60 3.48 -9.00
N PRO A 731 25.60 2.80 -9.56
CA PRO A 731 24.47 2.30 -8.78
C PRO A 731 24.83 1.06 -7.95
N HIS A 732 26.05 0.52 -8.06
CA HIS A 732 26.46 -0.71 -7.42
C HIS A 732 27.44 -0.51 -6.27
N ALA A 733 28.36 0.47 -6.38
CA ALA A 733 29.35 0.69 -5.34
C ALA A 733 29.84 2.14 -5.34
N VAL A 734 30.00 2.71 -4.16
CA VAL A 734 30.47 4.07 -3.96
C VAL A 734 31.46 4.15 -2.80
N LYS A 735 32.24 5.23 -2.77
CA LYS A 735 33.17 5.52 -1.71
C LYS A 735 32.95 6.93 -1.18
N LYS A 736 32.97 7.07 0.13
CA LYS A 736 32.84 8.36 0.81
C LYS A 736 34.03 8.61 1.71
N LEU A 737 34.70 9.74 1.52
CA LEU A 737 35.69 10.25 2.46
C LEU A 737 34.96 11.03 3.57
N VAL A 738 35.20 10.64 4.79
CA VAL A 738 34.75 11.33 6.01
C VAL A 738 35.95 11.91 6.72
N VAL A 739 35.89 13.18 7.07
CA VAL A 739 36.94 13.88 7.82
C VAL A 739 36.31 14.38 9.12
N THR A 740 36.88 14.03 10.24
CA THR A 740 36.36 14.36 11.57
C THR A 740 37.50 14.73 12.53
N GLU A 741 37.19 15.53 13.54
CA GLU A 741 38.13 15.83 14.65
C GLU A 741 38.14 14.72 15.73
N LYS A 742 37.28 13.73 15.59
CA LYS A 742 37.10 12.65 16.57
C LYS A 742 37.43 11.30 15.97
N GLU A 743 37.88 10.40 16.81
CA GLU A 743 38.10 9.01 16.41
C GLU A 743 36.76 8.25 16.38
N ILE A 744 36.41 7.68 15.20
CA ILE A 744 35.22 6.84 15.02
C ILE A 744 35.51 5.45 15.59
N THR A 745 34.69 4.98 16.51
CA THR A 745 34.75 3.64 17.09
C THR A 745 33.77 2.67 16.48
N SER A 746 32.58 3.16 16.07
CA SER A 746 31.61 2.35 15.33
C SER A 746 30.85 3.20 14.33
N ILE A 747 30.34 2.50 13.30
CA ILE A 747 29.47 3.07 12.28
C ILE A 747 28.27 2.13 12.14
N THR A 748 27.07 2.70 12.09
CA THR A 748 25.84 1.98 11.82
C THR A 748 25.14 2.62 10.62
N ILE A 749 24.80 1.83 9.59
CA ILE A 749 23.89 2.25 8.52
C ILE A 749 22.47 2.10 9.04
N ASP A 750 21.63 3.08 8.72
CA ASP A 750 20.20 3.12 8.99
C ASP A 750 19.82 2.71 10.43
N PRO A 751 20.28 3.48 11.43
CA PRO A 751 20.15 3.11 12.84
C PRO A 751 18.69 3.00 13.31
N LEU A 752 17.75 3.66 12.62
CA LEU A 752 16.32 3.63 12.92
C LEU A 752 15.51 2.68 12.01
N GLN A 753 16.18 2.00 11.08
CA GLN A 753 15.56 1.11 10.08
C GLN A 753 14.48 1.84 9.27
N GLU A 754 14.80 3.03 8.77
CA GLU A 754 13.88 3.91 8.06
C GLU A 754 13.95 3.78 6.52
N THR A 755 14.77 2.86 5.97
CA THR A 755 14.96 2.68 4.53
C THR A 755 14.47 1.34 3.97
N ALA A 756 13.98 0.43 4.80
CA ALA A 756 13.59 -0.94 4.44
C ALA A 756 14.79 -1.82 3.99
N ASP A 757 15.96 -1.65 4.60
CA ASP A 757 17.12 -2.48 4.33
C ASP A 757 16.85 -3.93 4.80
N VAL A 758 16.98 -4.88 3.87
CA VAL A 758 16.63 -6.29 4.11
C VAL A 758 17.74 -7.08 4.82
N ASP A 759 19.00 -6.63 4.72
CA ASP A 759 20.15 -7.29 5.38
C ASP A 759 20.87 -6.34 6.34
N ILE A 760 20.33 -6.17 7.53
CA ILE A 760 20.93 -5.32 8.56
C ILE A 760 22.23 -5.88 9.15
N GLU A 761 22.63 -7.14 8.83
CA GLU A 761 23.89 -7.73 9.35
C GLU A 761 25.10 -7.09 8.70
N ASN A 762 24.96 -6.57 7.49
CA ASN A 762 26.03 -5.91 6.74
C ASN A 762 26.15 -4.40 7.03
N ASN A 763 25.31 -3.85 7.91
CA ASN A 763 25.18 -2.42 8.23
C ASN A 763 26.13 -1.90 9.32
N TYR A 764 27.01 -2.74 9.88
CA TYR A 764 27.81 -2.38 11.04
C TYR A 764 29.31 -2.38 10.79
N TYR A 765 29.99 -1.40 11.38
CA TYR A 765 31.45 -1.41 11.56
C TYR A 765 31.78 -1.08 13.02
N PRO A 766 32.66 -1.89 13.71
CA PRO A 766 33.08 -3.23 13.33
C PRO A 766 31.91 -4.19 13.14
N ARG A 767 32.03 -5.18 12.27
CA ARG A 767 30.95 -6.15 12.03
C ARG A 767 30.50 -6.77 13.35
N ARG A 768 29.20 -6.74 13.61
CA ARG A 768 28.59 -7.35 14.78
C ARG A 768 28.14 -8.77 14.43
N ILE A 769 28.32 -9.70 15.36
CA ILE A 769 27.65 -11.00 15.28
C ILE A 769 26.24 -10.75 15.88
N ILE A 770 25.27 -10.57 15.04
CA ILE A 770 23.88 -10.50 15.48
C ILE A 770 23.42 -11.92 15.80
N PRO A 771 22.61 -12.14 16.86
CA PRO A 771 22.04 -13.47 17.15
C PRO A 771 21.35 -14.01 15.89
N SER A 772 21.75 -15.19 15.51
CA SER A 772 21.48 -15.82 14.22
C SER A 772 20.00 -15.76 13.81
N ARG A 773 19.72 -15.80 12.49
CA ARG A 773 18.42 -16.09 11.85
C ARG A 773 17.60 -17.18 12.57
N ILE A 774 18.24 -18.09 13.31
CA ILE A 774 17.56 -19.15 14.10
C ILE A 774 16.77 -18.57 15.30
N GLU A 775 17.21 -17.48 15.91
CA GLU A 775 16.43 -16.83 16.98
C GLU A 775 15.34 -15.92 16.41
N SER A 776 15.59 -15.30 15.27
CA SER A 776 14.58 -14.60 14.48
C SER A 776 13.50 -15.58 13.97
N TYR A 777 13.90 -16.77 13.49
CA TYR A 777 12.94 -17.84 13.09
C TYR A 777 12.10 -18.39 14.24
N LYS A 778 12.62 -18.35 15.44
CA LYS A 778 11.85 -18.77 16.65
C LYS A 778 10.89 -17.70 17.12
N SER A 779 11.15 -16.43 16.85
CA SER A 779 10.23 -15.32 17.08
C SER A 779 9.18 -15.20 15.99
N GLN A 780 9.48 -15.57 14.75
CA GLN A 780 8.55 -15.60 13.63
C GLN A 780 7.41 -16.63 13.77
N GLY A 781 7.55 -17.62 14.66
CA GLY A 781 6.47 -18.55 14.96
C GLY A 781 5.32 -17.94 15.77
N SER A 782 5.45 -16.69 16.23
CA SER A 782 4.39 -15.93 16.91
C SER A 782 4.02 -14.62 16.20
N ASP A 783 4.75 -14.24 15.14
CA ASP A 783 4.65 -12.93 14.49
C ASP A 783 4.12 -13.02 13.04
N GLY A 784 3.36 -14.06 12.72
CA GLY A 784 2.62 -14.17 11.45
C GLY A 784 1.65 -13.00 11.17
N LEU A 785 1.53 -12.08 12.13
CA LEU A 785 0.64 -10.92 12.08
C LEU A 785 1.19 -9.71 11.30
N ILE A 786 2.48 -9.72 10.92
CA ILE A 786 3.13 -8.46 10.46
C ILE A 786 3.31 -8.38 8.94
N SER A 787 3.19 -9.50 8.22
CA SER A 787 3.33 -9.53 6.75
C SER A 787 2.00 -9.59 6.00
N ARG A 788 0.89 -9.51 6.71
CA ARG A 788 -0.46 -9.55 6.13
C ARG A 788 -1.14 -8.22 6.36
N ASP A 789 -1.84 -7.76 5.34
CA ASP A 789 -2.86 -6.73 5.46
C ASP A 789 -3.92 -7.18 6.48
N ILE A 790 -4.44 -6.23 7.26
CA ILE A 790 -5.56 -6.45 8.18
C ILE A 790 -6.68 -7.26 7.53
N MET A 791 -6.98 -7.00 6.25
CA MET A 791 -8.00 -7.71 5.49
C MET A 791 -7.65 -9.17 5.19
N GLN A 792 -6.36 -9.48 5.02
CA GLN A 792 -5.88 -10.86 4.78
C GLN A 792 -5.76 -11.67 6.08
N ASP A 793 -5.46 -11.02 7.18
CA ASP A 793 -5.45 -11.67 8.49
C ASP A 793 -6.84 -12.08 8.92
N ILE A 794 -7.82 -11.22 8.65
CA ILE A 794 -9.24 -11.50 8.88
C ILE A 794 -9.73 -12.68 8.05
N LYS A 795 -9.39 -12.70 6.77
CA LYS A 795 -9.78 -13.81 5.92
C LYS A 795 -9.15 -15.12 6.37
N ALA A 796 -7.89 -15.09 6.84
CA ALA A 796 -7.21 -16.26 7.37
C ALA A 796 -7.75 -16.71 8.74
N GLU A 797 -8.22 -15.77 9.59
CA GLU A 797 -8.90 -16.12 10.84
C GLU A 797 -10.30 -16.69 10.59
N LEU A 798 -11.09 -16.10 9.70
CA LEU A 798 -12.39 -16.66 9.29
C LEU A 798 -12.25 -18.06 8.67
N ASP A 799 -11.20 -18.29 7.87
CA ASP A 799 -10.90 -19.62 7.29
C ASP A 799 -10.38 -20.61 8.38
N SER A 800 -9.80 -20.14 9.50
CA SER A 800 -9.31 -21.01 10.60
C SER A 800 -10.37 -21.36 11.62
N ASP A 801 -11.34 -20.49 11.87
CA ASP A 801 -12.45 -20.75 12.81
C ASP A 801 -13.40 -21.81 12.26
N ASP A 802 -13.53 -21.93 10.93
CA ASP A 802 -14.27 -23.02 10.30
C ASP A 802 -13.61 -24.43 10.48
N GLU A 803 -12.30 -24.48 10.76
CA GLU A 803 -11.60 -25.76 11.00
C GLU A 803 -11.66 -26.23 12.47
N ASP A 804 -11.74 -25.32 13.44
CA ASP A 804 -11.76 -25.69 14.87
C ASP A 804 -13.15 -26.16 15.36
N ASP A 805 -14.24 -25.75 14.72
CA ASP A 805 -15.60 -26.23 15.06
C ASP A 805 -15.86 -27.70 14.61
N GLU A 806 -15.08 -28.27 13.68
CA GLU A 806 -15.23 -29.68 13.28
C GLU A 806 -14.48 -30.69 14.17
N GLU A 807 -13.53 -30.26 15.02
CA GLU A 807 -12.80 -31.20 15.91
C GLU A 807 -13.51 -31.49 17.26
N THR A 808 -14.57 -30.77 17.63
CA THR A 808 -15.24 -30.97 18.92
C THR A 808 -16.41 -31.92 18.90
N ASP A 809 -16.81 -32.47 17.76
CA ASP A 809 -17.95 -33.41 17.65
C ASP A 809 -17.55 -34.88 17.27
N GLN A 810 -16.38 -35.37 17.74
CA GLN A 810 -16.05 -36.81 17.68
C GLN A 810 -15.88 -37.45 19.07
#